data_802de4d2a510bc05671146fd41fa4c89
#
_entry.id   802de4d2a510bc05671146fd41fa4c89
#
_cell.length_a   1.000
_cell.length_b   1.000
_cell.length_c   1.000
_cell.angle_alpha   90.00
_cell.angle_beta   90.00
_cell.angle_gamma   90.00
#
_symmetry.space_group_name_H-M   'P 1'
#
loop_
_entity.id
_entity.type
_entity.pdbx_description
1 polymer ?
#
loop_
_entity_poly.entity_id
_entity_poly.type
_entity_poly.pdbx_seq_one_letter_code
_entity_poly.pdbx_strand_id
1 'polypeptide(L)'
;MVEVVGSIPIAPTKYNHIGRPLVRVARLELEMPVITLPDGSKREFDDPVSLIDVAHSIGPGLAKATICGRVDGELKDASDIINHDANVSLITAKDPEGLEVIRHSFAHLVGHAGKQLFPGIKMAIGPVIEHGFYYDVDYERQLTPEDIEALEKRIQELVKTDYPVVKQWASRDEAIAEFTARDEPYKLEIIHQDIPDDGHPVGLYHHEEYVDMCRGPHVPNTRFLRHFKLTNVTGAYWRGNVNNKQLQRIYGIAFTSKQDLEAHLKFLEEAAKRDHRNLAKTLDLFHLQEEAPGMVFWHPNGWTVYRVLEDYIRDRLEHSGYQEIRTPQLVDQRLWEASGHWDKYQENMFVTSSEHRDYAVKPMNCPCHVQIYNKKITSYRELPIRLAEFGSCHRNEPSGSLHGLMRVRNFVQDDAHIFCTEDQITQEVKTFNQLLTEVYYDMGFDDMIVRISTRPDKRVGDDATWDKAESALSNALDELGVAWEELPGEGAFYGPKIEYSLKDCLGRVWQCGTMQVDFSMPGRLGAEYVAEDGSKQIPVMLHRAILGSLERFVGILLENTAGLLPPWLSPTQAVVMTITDSQHEYAKKVEKMLVAQGLRVKSDLRNEKIGYKIRHHTLQRVPYLLVIGDKEVENQQVAVRTRSGEDLGAMSVDAFADKLHKDIGLRGRFGIESETE
;
A
#
# COMPACT_ATOMS: atom_id res chain seq x y z
N MET A 1 55.55 -16.20 -1.66
CA MET A 1 56.15 -17.08 -2.69
C MET A 1 55.55 -16.61 -4.00
N VAL A 2 56.39 -16.05 -4.85
CA VAL A 2 56.05 -15.48 -6.14
C VAL A 2 56.20 -16.63 -7.16
N GLU A 3 55.13 -16.99 -7.85
CA GLU A 3 55.24 -17.86 -9.01
C GLU A 3 55.28 -17.02 -10.30
N VAL A 4 56.32 -17.26 -11.02
CA VAL A 4 56.71 -16.61 -12.28
C VAL A 4 55.90 -17.18 -13.43
N VAL A 5 55.18 -16.35 -14.13
CA VAL A 5 54.52 -16.72 -15.39
C VAL A 5 55.56 -16.76 -16.53
N GLY A 6 55.71 -17.95 -17.14
CA GLY A 6 56.66 -18.24 -18.17
C GLY A 6 56.41 -17.48 -19.45
N SER A 7 57.49 -16.94 -20.01
CA SER A 7 57.59 -16.28 -21.31
C SER A 7 57.32 -17.27 -22.46
N ILE A 8 56.39 -16.93 -23.35
CA ILE A 8 56.11 -17.62 -24.60
C ILE A 8 57.20 -17.21 -25.62
N PRO A 9 57.84 -18.17 -26.33
CA PRO A 9 58.91 -17.84 -27.30
C PRO A 9 58.32 -17.21 -28.56
N ILE A 10 58.89 -16.08 -28.97
CA ILE A 10 58.52 -15.36 -30.20
C ILE A 10 59.15 -16.14 -31.40
N ALA A 11 58.34 -16.65 -32.30
CA ALA A 11 58.78 -17.25 -33.56
C ALA A 11 59.25 -16.16 -34.56
N PRO A 12 60.22 -16.44 -35.44
CA PRO A 12 60.78 -15.42 -36.31
C PRO A 12 59.82 -14.92 -37.37
N THR A 13 59.71 -13.62 -37.48
CA THR A 13 58.87 -12.89 -38.44
C THR A 13 59.37 -13.09 -39.88
N LYS A 14 58.53 -13.61 -40.77
CA LYS A 14 58.84 -13.66 -42.22
C LYS A 14 58.39 -12.36 -42.88
N TYR A 15 59.26 -11.79 -43.69
CA TYR A 15 59.02 -10.59 -44.53
C TYR A 15 58.72 -10.96 -45.99
N ASN A 16 57.81 -10.20 -46.64
CA ASN A 16 57.59 -10.35 -48.09
C ASN A 16 58.57 -9.46 -48.89
N HIS A 17 58.62 -9.64 -50.22
CA HIS A 17 59.56 -9.00 -51.11
C HIS A 17 59.51 -7.47 -51.18
N ILE A 18 58.70 -6.78 -50.35
CA ILE A 18 58.53 -5.32 -50.31
C ILE A 18 58.87 -4.76 -48.90
N GLY A 19 59.47 -5.54 -48.00
CA GLY A 19 59.99 -5.06 -46.73
C GLY A 19 58.95 -4.53 -45.68
N ARG A 20 57.69 -4.89 -45.85
CA ARG A 20 56.65 -4.58 -44.82
C ARG A 20 56.36 -5.80 -44.00
N PRO A 21 56.18 -5.67 -42.65
CA PRO A 21 55.80 -6.80 -41.79
C PRO A 21 54.37 -7.27 -42.15
N LEU A 22 54.23 -8.57 -42.38
CA LEU A 22 52.93 -9.21 -42.47
C LEU A 22 52.37 -9.32 -41.05
N VAL A 23 51.51 -8.39 -40.68
CA VAL A 23 50.66 -8.55 -39.47
C VAL A 23 49.68 -9.67 -39.77
N ARG A 24 49.98 -10.86 -39.24
CA ARG A 24 49.02 -11.94 -39.19
C ARG A 24 48.01 -11.54 -38.10
N VAL A 25 46.88 -10.93 -38.48
CA VAL A 25 45.71 -10.83 -37.62
C VAL A 25 45.36 -12.26 -37.29
N ALA A 26 45.56 -12.65 -36.05
CA ALA A 26 45.01 -13.89 -35.53
C ALA A 26 43.48 -13.78 -35.76
N ARG A 27 42.93 -14.58 -36.66
CA ARG A 27 41.50 -14.82 -36.72
C ARG A 27 41.22 -15.51 -35.36
N LEU A 28 40.67 -14.78 -34.41
CA LEU A 28 39.93 -15.40 -33.32
C LEU A 28 38.97 -16.35 -34.02
N GLU A 29 39.05 -17.63 -33.71
CA GLU A 29 38.02 -18.57 -34.06
C GLU A 29 36.78 -18.08 -33.33
N LEU A 30 35.94 -17.29 -33.99
CA LEU A 30 34.62 -16.93 -33.52
C LEU A 30 33.84 -18.23 -33.53
N GLU A 31 33.57 -18.78 -32.34
CA GLU A 31 32.66 -19.89 -32.18
C GLU A 31 31.34 -19.45 -32.81
N MET A 32 30.82 -20.25 -33.73
CA MET A 32 29.50 -20.08 -34.35
C MET A 32 28.42 -20.32 -33.28
N PRO A 33 27.68 -19.28 -32.85
CA PRO A 33 26.76 -19.46 -31.72
C PRO A 33 25.58 -20.36 -32.09
N VAL A 34 25.29 -21.35 -31.25
CA VAL A 34 24.10 -22.20 -31.31
C VAL A 34 23.09 -21.67 -30.31
N ILE A 35 22.02 -21.10 -30.80
CA ILE A 35 20.93 -20.58 -30.01
C ILE A 35 19.87 -21.64 -29.75
N THR A 36 19.64 -21.97 -28.48
CA THR A 36 18.59 -22.89 -28.04
C THR A 36 17.35 -22.10 -27.63
N LEU A 37 16.21 -22.36 -28.26
CA LEU A 37 14.95 -21.69 -27.98
C LEU A 37 14.15 -22.46 -26.90
N PRO A 38 13.09 -21.85 -26.28
CA PRO A 38 12.34 -22.46 -25.20
C PRO A 38 11.64 -23.78 -25.55
N ASP A 39 11.36 -24.01 -26.82
CA ASP A 39 10.80 -25.29 -27.35
C ASP A 39 11.86 -26.37 -27.57
N GLY A 40 13.13 -26.09 -27.24
CA GLY A 40 14.27 -26.98 -27.45
C GLY A 40 14.85 -26.97 -28.87
N SER A 41 14.27 -26.23 -29.81
CA SER A 41 14.83 -26.08 -31.14
C SER A 41 16.13 -25.28 -31.14
N LYS A 42 17.07 -25.64 -32.03
CA LYS A 42 18.39 -24.98 -32.13
C LYS A 42 18.49 -24.22 -33.43
N ARG A 43 19.17 -23.10 -33.38
CA ARG A 43 19.51 -22.22 -34.50
C ARG A 43 21.00 -21.99 -34.51
N GLU A 44 21.67 -22.34 -35.60
CA GLU A 44 23.11 -22.14 -35.81
C GLU A 44 23.30 -20.85 -36.64
N PHE A 45 24.27 -20.05 -36.28
CA PHE A 45 24.61 -18.77 -36.94
C PHE A 45 26.09 -18.75 -37.28
N ASP A 46 26.42 -18.31 -38.46
CA ASP A 46 27.82 -18.27 -38.96
C ASP A 46 28.65 -17.13 -38.33
N ASP A 47 27.97 -16.13 -37.75
CA ASP A 47 28.56 -14.94 -37.09
C ASP A 47 27.84 -14.65 -35.76
N PRO A 48 28.42 -13.87 -34.83
CA PRO A 48 27.76 -13.36 -33.68
C PRO A 48 26.44 -12.69 -34.05
N VAL A 49 25.35 -13.01 -33.31
CA VAL A 49 23.97 -12.71 -33.71
C VAL A 49 23.29 -11.83 -32.67
N SER A 50 22.46 -10.87 -33.10
CA SER A 50 21.60 -10.11 -32.20
C SER A 50 20.30 -10.86 -31.89
N LEU A 51 19.64 -10.50 -30.76
CA LEU A 51 18.32 -11.05 -30.43
C LEU A 51 17.28 -10.77 -31.53
N ILE A 52 17.40 -9.62 -32.22
CA ILE A 52 16.49 -9.29 -33.32
C ILE A 52 16.74 -10.18 -34.55
N ASP A 53 18.02 -10.55 -34.81
CA ASP A 53 18.35 -11.47 -35.90
C ASP A 53 17.88 -12.90 -35.58
N VAL A 54 17.98 -13.35 -34.32
CA VAL A 54 17.36 -14.59 -33.85
C VAL A 54 15.86 -14.55 -34.11
N ALA A 55 15.19 -13.44 -33.78
CA ALA A 55 13.76 -13.29 -34.04
C ALA A 55 13.43 -13.32 -35.54
N HIS A 56 14.25 -12.71 -36.39
CA HIS A 56 14.12 -12.78 -37.87
C HIS A 56 14.27 -14.21 -38.41
N SER A 57 15.18 -14.99 -37.82
CA SER A 57 15.37 -16.40 -38.24
C SER A 57 14.15 -17.29 -37.96
N ILE A 58 13.32 -16.88 -37.00
CA ILE A 58 12.06 -17.58 -36.64
C ILE A 58 10.92 -17.07 -37.53
N GLY A 59 10.81 -15.74 -37.70
CA GLY A 59 9.82 -15.18 -38.60
C GLY A 59 9.68 -13.65 -38.47
N PRO A 60 9.28 -12.99 -39.57
CA PRO A 60 9.22 -11.53 -39.62
C PRO A 60 8.19 -10.90 -38.67
N GLY A 61 7.13 -11.65 -38.34
CA GLY A 61 6.12 -11.21 -37.37
C GLY A 61 6.68 -11.13 -35.95
N LEU A 62 7.45 -12.13 -35.54
CA LEU A 62 8.10 -12.16 -34.22
C LEU A 62 9.19 -11.08 -34.12
N ALA A 63 10.02 -10.95 -35.14
CA ALA A 63 11.03 -9.90 -35.18
C ALA A 63 10.44 -8.48 -35.02
N LYS A 64 9.30 -8.23 -35.66
CA LYS A 64 8.57 -6.95 -35.51
C LYS A 64 7.98 -6.75 -34.12
N ALA A 65 7.65 -7.84 -33.40
CA ALA A 65 7.02 -7.81 -32.08
C ALA A 65 8.03 -7.88 -30.92
N THR A 66 9.27 -8.29 -31.19
CA THR A 66 10.31 -8.46 -30.16
C THR A 66 10.72 -7.10 -29.59
N ILE A 67 10.67 -6.99 -28.25
CA ILE A 67 11.08 -5.83 -27.48
C ILE A 67 12.49 -6.01 -26.92
N CYS A 68 12.74 -7.18 -26.33
CA CYS A 68 14.02 -7.58 -25.74
C CYS A 68 14.09 -9.10 -25.71
N GLY A 69 15.07 -9.68 -25.05
CA GLY A 69 15.12 -11.13 -24.83
C GLY A 69 15.84 -11.49 -23.55
N ARG A 70 15.72 -12.74 -23.18
CA ARG A 70 16.44 -13.34 -22.05
C ARG A 70 17.51 -14.27 -22.62
N VAL A 71 18.77 -14.00 -22.30
CA VAL A 71 19.94 -14.80 -22.70
C VAL A 71 20.52 -15.43 -21.46
N ASP A 72 20.51 -16.76 -21.37
CA ASP A 72 20.97 -17.54 -20.19
C ASP A 72 20.40 -17.03 -18.85
N GLY A 73 19.15 -16.61 -18.86
CA GLY A 73 18.45 -16.10 -17.67
C GLY A 73 18.50 -14.58 -17.47
N GLU A 74 19.38 -13.85 -18.17
CA GLU A 74 19.52 -12.39 -18.06
C GLU A 74 18.74 -11.66 -19.15
N LEU A 75 18.06 -10.54 -18.78
CA LEU A 75 17.41 -9.67 -19.75
C LEU A 75 18.45 -8.84 -20.52
N LYS A 76 18.33 -8.83 -21.84
CA LYS A 76 19.20 -8.13 -22.77
C LYS A 76 18.39 -7.32 -23.79
N ASP A 77 18.96 -6.23 -24.29
CA ASP A 77 18.36 -5.44 -25.37
C ASP A 77 18.26 -6.27 -26.68
N ALA A 78 17.26 -5.95 -27.49
CA ALA A 78 17.07 -6.64 -28.76
C ALA A 78 18.29 -6.52 -29.72
N SER A 79 19.12 -5.50 -29.55
CA SER A 79 20.35 -5.24 -30.28
C SER A 79 21.61 -5.86 -29.68
N ASP A 80 21.54 -6.41 -28.44
CA ASP A 80 22.73 -7.01 -27.81
C ASP A 80 23.18 -8.24 -28.57
N ILE A 81 24.49 -8.37 -28.75
CA ILE A 81 25.14 -9.41 -29.57
C ILE A 81 25.47 -10.62 -28.70
N ILE A 82 25.07 -11.79 -29.18
CA ILE A 82 25.37 -13.10 -28.61
C ILE A 82 26.48 -13.72 -29.45
N ASN A 83 27.59 -14.06 -28.81
CA ASN A 83 28.81 -14.59 -29.45
C ASN A 83 29.21 -15.97 -28.90
N HIS A 84 28.32 -16.65 -28.21
CA HIS A 84 28.50 -17.96 -27.60
C HIS A 84 27.21 -18.76 -27.67
N ASP A 85 27.28 -20.07 -27.41
CA ASP A 85 26.08 -20.92 -27.28
C ASP A 85 25.24 -20.47 -26.11
N ALA A 86 23.95 -20.19 -26.35
CA ALA A 86 23.06 -19.62 -25.35
C ALA A 86 21.63 -20.13 -25.43
N ASN A 87 20.95 -20.14 -24.28
CA ASN A 87 19.50 -20.31 -24.21
C ASN A 87 18.83 -18.94 -24.36
N VAL A 88 17.95 -18.80 -25.34
CA VAL A 88 17.34 -17.51 -25.65
C VAL A 88 15.81 -17.62 -25.65
N SER A 89 15.16 -16.74 -24.93
CA SER A 89 13.72 -16.48 -25.05
C SER A 89 13.47 -15.04 -25.50
N LEU A 90 12.65 -14.87 -26.53
CA LEU A 90 12.30 -13.56 -27.08
C LEU A 90 11.06 -13.02 -26.32
N ILE A 91 11.15 -11.75 -25.91
CA ILE A 91 10.13 -11.08 -25.11
C ILE A 91 9.41 -10.06 -25.98
N THR A 92 8.08 -10.08 -25.89
CA THR A 92 7.18 -9.19 -26.64
C THR A 92 6.33 -8.34 -25.68
N ALA A 93 5.50 -7.45 -26.21
CA ALA A 93 4.57 -6.66 -25.41
C ALA A 93 3.48 -7.51 -24.69
N LYS A 94 3.37 -8.82 -24.98
CA LYS A 94 2.42 -9.70 -24.31
C LYS A 94 2.98 -10.31 -23.02
N ASP A 95 4.28 -10.24 -22.86
CA ASP A 95 4.99 -10.78 -21.72
C ASP A 95 5.09 -9.72 -20.61
N PRO A 96 5.00 -10.10 -19.32
CA PRO A 96 5.10 -9.14 -18.22
C PRO A 96 6.37 -8.29 -18.26
N GLU A 97 7.52 -8.92 -18.54
CA GLU A 97 8.81 -8.22 -18.66
C GLU A 97 8.81 -7.23 -19.83
N GLY A 98 8.09 -7.52 -20.90
CA GLY A 98 7.94 -6.59 -22.04
C GLY A 98 7.20 -5.30 -21.64
N LEU A 99 6.22 -5.40 -20.75
CA LEU A 99 5.53 -4.24 -20.20
C LEU A 99 6.46 -3.42 -19.29
N GLU A 100 7.29 -4.07 -18.47
CA GLU A 100 8.29 -3.36 -17.65
C GLU A 100 9.29 -2.58 -18.51
N VAL A 101 9.79 -3.19 -19.58
CA VAL A 101 10.69 -2.54 -20.53
C VAL A 101 10.01 -1.34 -21.22
N ILE A 102 8.74 -1.45 -21.57
CA ILE A 102 7.94 -0.34 -22.11
C ILE A 102 7.87 0.81 -21.09
N ARG A 103 7.54 0.52 -19.83
CA ARG A 103 7.47 1.50 -18.74
C ARG A 103 8.80 2.20 -18.51
N HIS A 104 9.89 1.43 -18.46
CA HIS A 104 11.24 1.96 -18.31
C HIS A 104 11.62 2.89 -19.47
N SER A 105 11.28 2.50 -20.69
CA SER A 105 11.57 3.31 -21.89
C SER A 105 10.73 4.60 -21.94
N PHE A 106 9.53 4.62 -21.39
CA PHE A 106 8.75 5.87 -21.25
C PHE A 106 9.43 6.88 -20.33
N ALA A 107 10.11 6.42 -19.26
CA ALA A 107 10.88 7.33 -18.40
C ALA A 107 11.94 8.09 -19.22
N HIS A 108 12.66 7.42 -20.13
CA HIS A 108 13.61 8.08 -21.02
C HIS A 108 12.94 9.08 -21.98
N LEU A 109 11.71 8.78 -22.46
CA LEU A 109 10.98 9.76 -23.28
C LEU A 109 10.53 11.00 -22.50
N VAL A 110 10.25 10.88 -21.21
CA VAL A 110 10.03 12.05 -20.33
C VAL A 110 11.29 12.90 -20.29
N GLY A 111 12.47 12.27 -20.17
CA GLY A 111 13.76 12.97 -20.22
C GLY A 111 13.99 13.68 -21.56
N HIS A 112 13.80 12.98 -22.67
CA HIS A 112 13.97 13.53 -24.00
C HIS A 112 13.02 14.72 -24.27
N ALA A 113 11.72 14.54 -24.05
CA ALA A 113 10.74 15.61 -24.23
C ALA A 113 10.97 16.78 -23.25
N GLY A 114 11.36 16.48 -22.01
CA GLY A 114 11.66 17.48 -20.99
C GLY A 114 12.83 18.37 -21.39
N LYS A 115 13.92 17.79 -21.91
CA LYS A 115 15.07 18.57 -22.43
C LYS A 115 14.70 19.46 -23.59
N GLN A 116 13.80 19.04 -24.46
CA GLN A 116 13.34 19.83 -25.58
C GLN A 116 12.43 21.00 -25.19
N LEU A 117 11.58 20.80 -24.16
CA LEU A 117 10.58 21.79 -23.78
C LEU A 117 11.06 22.75 -22.68
N PHE A 118 11.94 22.29 -21.78
CA PHE A 118 12.31 23.00 -20.56
C PHE A 118 13.83 23.25 -20.53
N PRO A 119 14.32 24.34 -21.12
CA PRO A 119 15.75 24.67 -21.08
C PRO A 119 16.28 24.73 -19.64
N GLY A 120 17.41 24.07 -19.40
CA GLY A 120 18.04 24.05 -18.09
C GLY A 120 17.53 22.96 -17.13
N ILE A 121 16.48 22.20 -17.47
CA ILE A 121 16.04 21.05 -16.66
C ILE A 121 17.17 20.01 -16.52
N LYS A 122 17.35 19.46 -15.30
CA LYS A 122 18.33 18.41 -15.01
C LYS A 122 17.60 17.10 -14.75
N MET A 123 18.14 16.03 -15.31
CA MET A 123 17.54 14.72 -15.24
C MET A 123 18.21 13.87 -14.15
N ALA A 124 17.43 13.32 -13.22
CA ALA A 124 17.96 12.48 -12.14
C ALA A 124 17.77 10.99 -12.43
N ILE A 125 16.67 10.39 -11.98
CA ILE A 125 16.38 8.97 -12.17
C ILE A 125 14.93 8.74 -12.61
N GLY A 126 14.72 7.64 -13.37
CA GLY A 126 13.40 7.26 -13.90
C GLY A 126 13.08 5.76 -13.74
N PRO A 127 12.83 5.26 -12.51
CA PRO A 127 12.51 3.86 -12.31
C PRO A 127 11.08 3.50 -12.68
N VAL A 128 10.85 2.19 -12.89
CA VAL A 128 9.54 1.58 -13.05
C VAL A 128 8.87 1.41 -11.70
N ILE A 129 7.55 1.56 -11.67
CA ILE A 129 6.66 1.25 -10.55
C ILE A 129 5.54 0.32 -11.02
N GLU A 130 4.73 -0.23 -10.10
CA GLU A 130 3.77 -1.31 -10.36
C GLU A 130 2.89 -1.12 -11.61
N HIS A 131 2.34 0.07 -11.82
CA HIS A 131 1.48 0.34 -13.00
C HIS A 131 2.05 1.37 -13.97
N GLY A 132 3.30 1.79 -13.78
CA GLY A 132 3.88 2.85 -14.59
C GLY A 132 5.34 3.12 -14.30
N PHE A 133 5.67 4.38 -14.26
CA PHE A 133 7.03 4.87 -14.05
C PHE A 133 6.98 6.27 -13.42
N TYR A 134 8.11 6.75 -12.95
CA TYR A 134 8.29 8.18 -12.68
C TYR A 134 9.65 8.66 -13.21
N TYR A 135 9.82 9.96 -13.29
CA TYR A 135 11.10 10.59 -13.51
C TYR A 135 11.30 11.77 -12.56
N ASP A 136 12.42 11.77 -11.84
CA ASP A 136 12.82 12.87 -10.96
C ASP A 136 13.62 13.90 -11.74
N VAL A 137 13.19 15.16 -11.68
CA VAL A 137 13.80 16.27 -12.39
C VAL A 137 14.07 17.44 -11.46
N ASP A 138 15.16 18.16 -11.74
CA ASP A 138 15.47 19.43 -11.10
C ASP A 138 15.22 20.57 -12.10
N TYR A 139 14.32 21.45 -11.74
CA TYR A 139 13.97 22.60 -12.56
C TYR A 139 13.76 23.85 -11.70
N GLU A 140 14.09 25.02 -12.21
CA GLU A 140 14.10 26.29 -11.48
C GLU A 140 12.74 26.74 -10.93
N ARG A 141 11.63 26.29 -11.55
CA ARG A 141 10.26 26.53 -11.12
C ARG A 141 9.46 25.24 -11.00
N GLN A 142 8.35 25.31 -10.31
CA GLN A 142 7.40 24.19 -10.28
C GLN A 142 6.76 23.98 -11.66
N LEU A 143 6.68 22.71 -12.08
CA LEU A 143 5.96 22.31 -13.26
C LEU A 143 4.45 22.39 -13.01
N THR A 144 3.74 23.02 -13.93
CA THR A 144 2.29 23.21 -13.86
C THR A 144 1.54 22.08 -14.58
N PRO A 145 0.22 21.94 -14.40
CA PRO A 145 -0.59 20.99 -15.18
C PRO A 145 -0.46 21.21 -16.70
N GLU A 146 -0.35 22.47 -17.15
CA GLU A 146 -0.16 22.82 -18.56
C GLU A 146 1.20 22.35 -19.09
N ASP A 147 2.25 22.38 -18.25
CA ASP A 147 3.56 21.83 -18.59
C ASP A 147 3.49 20.32 -18.80
N ILE A 148 2.71 19.62 -17.97
CA ILE A 148 2.51 18.16 -18.08
C ILE A 148 1.72 17.81 -19.34
N GLU A 149 0.71 18.60 -19.71
CA GLU A 149 -0.01 18.42 -20.97
C GLU A 149 0.91 18.65 -22.18
N ALA A 150 1.75 19.70 -22.14
CA ALA A 150 2.72 19.96 -23.17
C ALA A 150 3.76 18.83 -23.30
N LEU A 151 4.25 18.32 -22.16
CA LEU A 151 5.18 17.20 -22.11
C LEU A 151 4.57 15.93 -22.70
N GLU A 152 3.33 15.60 -22.30
CA GLU A 152 2.59 14.45 -22.84
C GLU A 152 2.40 14.54 -24.36
N LYS A 153 2.01 15.71 -24.84
CA LYS A 153 1.87 15.96 -26.28
C LYS A 153 3.21 15.78 -27.01
N ARG A 154 4.32 16.30 -26.44
CA ARG A 154 5.63 16.15 -27.05
C ARG A 154 6.09 14.70 -27.09
N ILE A 155 5.86 13.93 -26.04
CA ILE A 155 6.12 12.48 -26.02
C ILE A 155 5.32 11.79 -27.14
N GLN A 156 4.03 12.12 -27.32
CA GLN A 156 3.21 11.56 -28.39
C GLN A 156 3.76 11.90 -29.81
N GLU A 157 4.35 13.07 -29.97
CA GLU A 157 5.03 13.45 -31.23
C GLU A 157 6.28 12.61 -31.45
N LEU A 158 7.15 12.47 -30.43
CA LEU A 158 8.35 11.65 -30.47
C LEU A 158 8.05 10.16 -30.76
N VAL A 159 6.98 9.62 -30.19
CA VAL A 159 6.54 8.24 -30.50
C VAL A 159 6.17 8.06 -31.97
N LYS A 160 5.57 9.08 -32.60
CA LYS A 160 5.15 9.02 -34.01
C LYS A 160 6.34 9.03 -34.99
N THR A 161 7.49 9.55 -34.59
CA THR A 161 8.70 9.55 -35.45
C THR A 161 9.27 8.16 -35.62
N ASP A 162 8.98 7.23 -34.71
CA ASP A 162 9.47 5.83 -34.73
C ASP A 162 10.99 5.72 -34.86
N TYR A 163 11.73 6.56 -34.12
CA TYR A 163 13.19 6.50 -34.15
C TYR A 163 13.74 5.31 -33.35
N PRO A 164 14.91 4.78 -33.71
CA PRO A 164 15.59 3.72 -32.99
C PRO A 164 16.15 4.23 -31.66
N VAL A 165 16.00 3.40 -30.60
CA VAL A 165 16.72 3.58 -29.32
C VAL A 165 18.04 2.81 -29.42
N VAL A 166 19.17 3.52 -29.39
CA VAL A 166 20.47 2.93 -29.63
C VAL A 166 21.26 2.84 -28.33
N LYS A 167 21.59 1.60 -27.92
CA LYS A 167 22.49 1.35 -26.81
C LYS A 167 23.94 1.45 -27.26
N GLN A 168 24.76 2.15 -26.50
CA GLN A 168 26.20 2.23 -26.64
C GLN A 168 26.85 1.90 -25.28
N TRP A 169 27.86 1.03 -25.33
CA TRP A 169 28.72 0.79 -24.19
C TRP A 169 29.83 1.83 -24.15
N ALA A 170 29.98 2.53 -23.05
CA ALA A 170 31.01 3.52 -22.81
C ALA A 170 31.88 3.12 -21.61
N SER A 171 33.14 3.50 -21.61
CA SER A 171 33.94 3.45 -20.39
C SER A 171 33.40 4.46 -19.37
N ARG A 172 33.75 4.29 -18.09
CA ARG A 172 33.35 5.22 -17.02
C ARG A 172 33.80 6.66 -17.33
N ASP A 173 35.01 6.86 -17.87
CA ASP A 173 35.54 8.19 -18.24
C ASP A 173 34.79 8.81 -19.42
N GLU A 174 34.43 8.02 -20.43
CA GLU A 174 33.59 8.48 -21.54
C GLU A 174 32.22 8.89 -21.08
N ALA A 175 31.59 8.13 -20.19
CA ALA A 175 30.30 8.48 -19.59
C ALA A 175 30.37 9.78 -18.75
N ILE A 176 31.45 9.98 -17.98
CA ILE A 176 31.69 11.23 -17.24
C ILE A 176 31.85 12.40 -18.22
N ALA A 177 32.59 12.23 -19.29
CA ALA A 177 32.80 13.28 -20.31
C ALA A 177 31.46 13.64 -20.98
N GLU A 178 30.62 12.66 -21.35
CA GLU A 178 29.32 12.85 -21.99
C GLU A 178 28.38 13.66 -21.07
N PHE A 179 28.22 13.25 -19.81
CA PHE A 179 27.29 13.93 -18.88
C PHE A 179 27.86 15.26 -18.36
N THR A 180 29.16 15.44 -18.34
CA THR A 180 29.78 16.76 -18.09
C THR A 180 29.46 17.73 -19.22
N ALA A 181 29.61 17.30 -20.48
CA ALA A 181 29.29 18.13 -21.64
C ALA A 181 27.83 18.53 -21.73
N ARG A 182 26.92 17.68 -21.19
CA ARG A 182 25.47 17.92 -21.13
C ARG A 182 25.00 18.64 -19.86
N ASP A 183 25.91 18.93 -18.93
CA ASP A 183 25.60 19.57 -17.64
C ASP A 183 24.53 18.78 -16.83
N GLU A 184 24.76 17.46 -16.62
CA GLU A 184 23.90 16.55 -15.91
C GLU A 184 24.48 16.14 -14.54
N PRO A 185 24.36 16.98 -13.51
CA PRO A 185 25.04 16.77 -12.23
C PRO A 185 24.61 15.49 -11.51
N TYR A 186 23.32 15.11 -11.61
CA TYR A 186 22.79 13.90 -10.96
C TYR A 186 23.32 12.63 -11.60
N LYS A 187 23.49 12.60 -12.93
CA LYS A 187 24.11 11.47 -13.64
C LYS A 187 25.58 11.33 -13.26
N LEU A 188 26.31 12.44 -13.14
CA LEU A 188 27.69 12.45 -12.67
C LEU A 188 27.80 11.94 -11.24
N GLU A 189 26.90 12.36 -10.34
CA GLU A 189 26.90 11.87 -8.97
C GLU A 189 26.66 10.36 -8.92
N ILE A 190 25.71 9.83 -9.70
CA ILE A 190 25.45 8.38 -9.80
C ILE A 190 26.69 7.64 -10.29
N ILE A 191 27.37 8.15 -11.33
CA ILE A 191 28.60 7.51 -11.84
C ILE A 191 29.68 7.49 -10.76
N HIS A 192 29.86 8.59 -10.03
CA HIS A 192 30.91 8.68 -9.01
C HIS A 192 30.65 7.83 -7.78
N GLN A 193 29.38 7.70 -7.34
CA GLN A 193 29.05 7.06 -6.07
C GLN A 193 28.55 5.62 -6.22
N ASP A 194 27.82 5.30 -7.31
CA ASP A 194 27.08 4.06 -7.42
C ASP A 194 27.65 3.08 -8.46
N ILE A 195 28.52 3.58 -9.38
CA ILE A 195 29.15 2.73 -10.41
C ILE A 195 30.60 2.46 -9.97
N PRO A 196 30.97 1.19 -9.70
CA PRO A 196 32.34 0.82 -9.36
C PRO A 196 33.34 1.19 -10.45
N ASP A 197 34.56 1.55 -10.05
CA ASP A 197 35.69 1.78 -10.98
C ASP A 197 36.47 0.48 -11.18
N ASP A 198 35.78 -0.52 -11.75
CA ASP A 198 36.29 -1.89 -11.93
C ASP A 198 36.44 -2.29 -13.41
N GLY A 199 36.32 -1.31 -14.30
CA GLY A 199 36.44 -1.48 -15.76
C GLY A 199 35.17 -2.02 -16.43
N HIS A 200 34.05 -2.21 -15.69
CA HIS A 200 32.79 -2.54 -16.35
C HIS A 200 32.24 -1.36 -17.15
N PRO A 201 31.73 -1.60 -18.36
CA PRO A 201 31.23 -0.53 -19.22
C PRO A 201 29.85 -0.03 -18.70
N VAL A 202 29.59 1.25 -18.97
CA VAL A 202 28.33 1.94 -18.67
C VAL A 202 27.43 1.93 -19.90
N GLY A 203 26.17 1.54 -19.75
CA GLY A 203 25.20 1.56 -20.84
C GLY A 203 24.63 2.97 -21.05
N LEU A 204 24.90 3.55 -22.20
CA LEU A 204 24.32 4.83 -22.66
C LEU A 204 23.24 4.53 -23.70
N TYR A 205 22.07 5.17 -23.53
CA TYR A 205 20.93 5.00 -24.44
C TYR A 205 20.65 6.32 -25.17
N HIS A 206 20.84 6.30 -26.49
CA HIS A 206 20.65 7.44 -27.35
C HIS A 206 19.23 7.47 -27.92
N HIS A 207 18.58 8.61 -27.69
CA HIS A 207 17.25 8.97 -28.20
C HIS A 207 17.43 10.24 -29.08
N GLU A 208 17.93 10.07 -30.33
CA GLU A 208 18.36 11.19 -31.19
C GLU A 208 19.42 12.05 -30.45
N GLU A 209 19.13 13.31 -30.14
CA GLU A 209 20.04 14.21 -29.42
C GLU A 209 20.08 13.99 -27.89
N TYR A 210 19.09 13.27 -27.32
CA TYR A 210 19.06 12.98 -25.89
C TYR A 210 19.82 11.69 -25.58
N VAL A 211 20.56 11.71 -24.49
CA VAL A 211 21.27 10.53 -23.96
C VAL A 211 20.94 10.34 -22.52
N ASP A 212 20.58 9.11 -22.17
CA ASP A 212 20.38 8.69 -20.80
C ASP A 212 21.30 7.52 -20.43
N MET A 213 21.40 7.23 -19.14
CA MET A 213 22.23 6.17 -18.59
C MET A 213 21.39 5.25 -17.72
N CYS A 214 21.40 3.96 -18.03
CA CYS A 214 20.77 2.94 -17.19
C CYS A 214 21.29 1.53 -17.50
N ARG A 215 20.81 0.54 -16.76
CA ARG A 215 21.17 -0.86 -16.98
C ARG A 215 20.42 -1.48 -18.16
N GLY A 216 19.32 -0.92 -18.58
CA GLY A 216 18.43 -1.49 -19.59
C GLY A 216 17.66 -2.72 -19.12
N PRO A 217 17.04 -3.51 -20.03
CA PRO A 217 16.93 -3.19 -21.46
C PRO A 217 15.89 -2.13 -21.77
N HIS A 218 15.92 -1.61 -23.02
CA HIS A 218 14.94 -0.70 -23.59
C HIS A 218 14.28 -1.25 -24.84
N VAL A 219 13.15 -0.64 -25.23
CA VAL A 219 12.53 -0.95 -26.53
C VAL A 219 13.46 -0.59 -27.68
N PRO A 220 13.48 -1.36 -28.78
CA PRO A 220 14.38 -1.11 -29.91
C PRO A 220 14.03 0.16 -30.70
N ASN A 221 12.82 0.67 -30.58
CA ASN A 221 12.36 1.94 -31.17
C ASN A 221 11.10 2.45 -30.48
N THR A 222 10.77 3.72 -30.72
CA THR A 222 9.69 4.42 -30.01
C THR A 222 8.28 3.97 -30.40
N ARG A 223 8.08 3.21 -31.48
CA ARG A 223 6.75 2.70 -31.90
C ARG A 223 6.08 1.81 -30.86
N PHE A 224 6.82 1.21 -29.94
CA PHE A 224 6.27 0.41 -28.84
C PHE A 224 5.65 1.26 -27.72
N LEU A 225 5.94 2.57 -27.68
CA LEU A 225 5.60 3.48 -26.59
C LEU A 225 4.33 4.30 -26.89
N ARG A 226 3.18 3.64 -27.11
CA ARG A 226 1.95 4.29 -27.63
C ARG A 226 0.91 4.62 -26.58
N HIS A 227 0.81 3.80 -25.53
CA HIS A 227 -0.34 3.82 -24.62
C HIS A 227 0.11 4.22 -23.22
N PHE A 228 0.08 5.51 -22.96
CA PHE A 228 0.52 6.12 -21.71
C PHE A 228 -0.31 7.34 -21.33
N LYS A 229 -0.20 7.75 -20.08
CA LYS A 229 -0.71 9.02 -19.55
C LYS A 229 0.24 9.54 -18.48
N LEU A 230 0.59 10.82 -18.52
CA LEU A 230 1.23 11.49 -17.39
C LEU A 230 0.13 11.86 -16.38
N THR A 231 0.36 11.60 -15.10
CA THR A 231 -0.72 11.69 -14.10
C THR A 231 -0.58 12.87 -13.17
N ASN A 232 0.57 13.05 -12.53
CA ASN A 232 0.79 14.14 -11.56
C ASN A 232 2.27 14.46 -11.39
N VAL A 233 2.53 15.59 -10.71
CA VAL A 233 3.86 15.99 -10.25
C VAL A 233 3.83 16.16 -8.74
N THR A 234 4.86 15.63 -8.06
CA THR A 234 5.02 15.79 -6.61
C THR A 234 6.45 16.21 -6.27
N GLY A 235 6.67 16.76 -5.08
CA GLY A 235 8.02 16.95 -4.55
C GLY A 235 8.62 15.60 -4.11
N ALA A 236 9.92 15.42 -4.34
CA ALA A 236 10.68 14.27 -3.84
C ALA A 236 12.09 14.74 -3.47
N TYR A 237 12.63 14.23 -2.35
CA TYR A 237 14.02 14.54 -1.99
C TYR A 237 14.98 13.61 -2.73
N TRP A 238 16.07 14.17 -3.25
CA TRP A 238 17.12 13.38 -3.92
C TRP A 238 17.61 12.26 -2.99
N ARG A 239 17.63 11.02 -3.51
CA ARG A 239 17.98 9.79 -2.76
C ARG A 239 17.11 9.55 -1.51
N GLY A 240 15.92 10.11 -1.45
CA GLY A 240 15.01 9.95 -0.30
C GLY A 240 15.46 10.66 0.99
N ASN A 241 16.55 11.44 0.96
CA ASN A 241 17.07 12.12 2.13
C ASN A 241 16.55 13.57 2.19
N VAL A 242 15.84 13.90 3.28
CA VAL A 242 15.24 15.23 3.51
C VAL A 242 16.26 16.39 3.57
N ASN A 243 17.56 16.09 3.78
CA ASN A 243 18.64 17.07 3.78
C ASN A 243 19.18 17.36 2.36
N ASN A 244 18.81 16.55 1.37
CA ASN A 244 19.19 16.74 -0.02
C ASN A 244 18.20 17.67 -0.73
N LYS A 245 18.58 18.10 -1.94
CA LYS A 245 17.75 18.96 -2.77
C LYS A 245 16.38 18.34 -3.04
N GLN A 246 15.33 19.14 -2.95
CA GLN A 246 14.00 18.75 -3.36
C GLN A 246 13.89 18.81 -4.88
N LEU A 247 13.53 17.69 -5.48
CA LEU A 247 13.27 17.50 -6.91
C LEU A 247 11.77 17.46 -7.17
N GLN A 248 11.39 17.49 -8.44
CA GLN A 248 10.03 17.30 -8.90
C GLN A 248 9.92 15.91 -9.54
N ARG A 249 8.98 15.10 -9.07
CA ARG A 249 8.73 13.75 -9.55
C ARG A 249 7.52 13.72 -10.45
N ILE A 250 7.77 13.47 -11.74
CA ILE A 250 6.74 13.36 -12.78
C ILE A 250 6.31 11.90 -12.85
N TYR A 251 5.04 11.60 -12.58
CA TYR A 251 4.48 10.25 -12.68
C TYR A 251 3.80 10.00 -14.02
N GLY A 252 3.96 8.77 -14.52
CA GLY A 252 3.26 8.29 -15.70
C GLY A 252 2.82 6.84 -15.55
N ILE A 253 1.74 6.49 -16.22
CA ILE A 253 1.25 5.12 -16.37
C ILE A 253 1.38 4.69 -17.81
N ALA A 254 1.70 3.40 -18.04
CA ALA A 254 1.83 2.87 -19.39
C ALA A 254 1.37 1.41 -19.46
N PHE A 255 0.72 1.09 -20.60
CA PHE A 255 0.17 -0.23 -20.91
C PHE A 255 0.49 -0.64 -22.34
N THR A 256 0.34 -1.91 -22.64
CA THR A 256 0.60 -2.46 -23.98
C THR A 256 -0.54 -2.21 -24.96
N SER A 257 -1.74 -1.95 -24.45
CA SER A 257 -2.92 -1.65 -25.25
C SER A 257 -3.67 -0.38 -24.79
N LYS A 258 -4.39 0.23 -25.73
CA LYS A 258 -5.26 1.38 -25.42
C LYS A 258 -6.39 0.98 -24.47
N GLN A 259 -6.93 -0.23 -24.64
CA GLN A 259 -8.02 -0.76 -23.82
C GLN A 259 -7.60 -0.89 -22.34
N ASP A 260 -6.41 -1.42 -22.08
CA ASP A 260 -5.90 -1.57 -20.71
C ASP A 260 -5.62 -0.21 -20.06
N LEU A 261 -5.06 0.73 -20.83
CA LEU A 261 -4.87 2.11 -20.35
C LEU A 261 -6.20 2.78 -19.99
N GLU A 262 -7.22 2.70 -20.86
CA GLU A 262 -8.54 3.27 -20.61
C GLU A 262 -9.25 2.60 -19.43
N ALA A 263 -9.12 1.28 -19.31
CA ALA A 263 -9.64 0.53 -18.17
C ALA A 263 -8.98 0.96 -16.85
N HIS A 264 -7.66 1.14 -16.85
CA HIS A 264 -6.92 1.60 -15.68
C HIS A 264 -7.25 3.07 -15.32
N LEU A 265 -7.37 3.95 -16.30
CA LEU A 265 -7.79 5.33 -16.05
C LEU A 265 -9.20 5.40 -15.44
N LYS A 266 -10.12 4.59 -15.93
CA LYS A 266 -11.47 4.46 -15.36
C LYS A 266 -11.41 3.92 -13.92
N PHE A 267 -10.57 2.91 -13.69
CA PHE A 267 -10.33 2.40 -12.33
C PHE A 267 -9.82 3.49 -11.38
N LEU A 268 -8.84 4.31 -11.80
CA LEU A 268 -8.32 5.42 -10.99
C LEU A 268 -9.39 6.49 -10.73
N GLU A 269 -10.24 6.79 -11.73
CA GLU A 269 -11.35 7.73 -11.56
C GLU A 269 -12.36 7.22 -10.53
N GLU A 270 -12.75 5.95 -10.61
CA GLU A 270 -13.65 5.33 -9.63
C GLU A 270 -13.02 5.25 -8.24
N ALA A 271 -11.74 4.92 -8.15
CA ALA A 271 -11.00 4.93 -6.89
C ALA A 271 -10.95 6.34 -6.27
N ALA A 272 -10.73 7.39 -7.08
CA ALA A 272 -10.74 8.78 -6.59
C ALA A 272 -12.11 9.20 -6.03
N LYS A 273 -13.22 8.69 -6.59
CA LYS A 273 -14.57 8.91 -6.07
C LYS A 273 -14.80 8.21 -4.74
N ARG A 274 -14.07 7.10 -4.48
CA ARG A 274 -14.15 6.31 -3.24
C ARG A 274 -13.14 6.75 -2.20
N ASP A 275 -12.13 7.55 -2.55
CA ASP A 275 -11.08 7.98 -1.63
C ASP A 275 -11.71 8.64 -0.37
N HIS A 276 -11.38 8.06 0.80
CA HIS A 276 -11.94 8.50 2.09
C HIS A 276 -11.71 9.98 2.40
N ARG A 277 -10.63 10.59 1.85
CA ARG A 277 -10.32 12.02 2.01
C ARG A 277 -11.30 12.91 1.24
N ASN A 278 -11.74 12.46 0.06
CA ASN A 278 -12.76 13.15 -0.74
C ASN A 278 -14.16 12.93 -0.15
N LEU A 279 -14.46 11.71 0.28
CA LEU A 279 -15.71 11.37 0.94
C LEU A 279 -15.86 12.15 2.26
N ALA A 280 -14.78 12.29 3.04
CA ALA A 280 -14.81 13.06 4.29
C ALA A 280 -15.24 14.51 4.09
N LYS A 281 -14.77 15.17 3.03
CA LYS A 281 -15.20 16.54 2.68
C LYS A 281 -16.68 16.61 2.32
N THR A 282 -17.14 15.64 1.51
CA THR A 282 -18.53 15.61 1.03
C THR A 282 -19.51 15.27 2.15
N LEU A 283 -19.16 14.36 3.05
CA LEU A 283 -20.01 13.85 4.11
C LEU A 283 -19.80 14.55 5.47
N ASP A 284 -18.90 15.52 5.53
CA ASP A 284 -18.52 16.28 6.74
C ASP A 284 -18.09 15.35 7.89
N LEU A 285 -17.07 14.51 7.65
CA LEU A 285 -16.65 13.49 8.61
C LEU A 285 -15.44 13.91 9.44
N PHE A 286 -14.39 14.42 8.80
CA PHE A 286 -13.13 14.83 9.45
C PHE A 286 -12.29 15.72 8.53
N HIS A 287 -11.27 16.35 9.11
CA HIS A 287 -10.19 17.00 8.36
C HIS A 287 -8.83 16.80 9.04
N LEU A 288 -7.77 17.10 8.29
CA LEU A 288 -6.39 17.14 8.74
C LEU A 288 -5.84 18.56 8.48
N GLN A 289 -5.01 19.09 9.38
CA GLN A 289 -4.43 20.42 9.25
C GLN A 289 -2.99 20.49 9.76
N GLU A 290 -2.29 21.57 9.42
CA GLU A 290 -0.84 21.72 9.67
C GLU A 290 -0.46 21.80 11.15
N GLU A 291 -1.35 22.31 12.01
CA GLU A 291 -1.08 22.43 13.44
C GLU A 291 -1.04 21.09 14.16
N ALA A 292 -1.57 20.03 13.55
CA ALA A 292 -1.54 18.66 14.06
C ALA A 292 -1.29 17.64 12.94
N PRO A 293 -0.09 17.61 12.34
CA PRO A 293 0.18 16.81 11.17
C PRO A 293 0.05 15.32 11.49
N GLY A 294 -0.81 14.63 10.73
CA GLY A 294 -1.11 13.21 10.94
C GLY A 294 -2.01 12.93 12.15
N MET A 295 -2.74 13.93 12.66
CA MET A 295 -3.74 13.76 13.72
C MET A 295 -5.10 14.24 13.23
N VAL A 296 -6.15 13.51 13.53
CA VAL A 296 -7.48 13.67 12.91
C VAL A 296 -8.36 14.59 13.73
N PHE A 297 -8.97 15.59 13.08
CA PHE A 297 -10.05 16.41 13.64
C PHE A 297 -11.39 15.82 13.22
N TRP A 298 -12.06 15.12 14.12
CA TRP A 298 -13.34 14.48 13.85
C TRP A 298 -14.50 15.46 13.93
N HIS A 299 -15.31 15.55 12.87
CA HIS A 299 -16.54 16.32 12.84
C HIS A 299 -17.70 15.51 13.48
N PRO A 300 -18.84 16.15 13.84
CA PRO A 300 -19.94 15.43 14.50
C PRO A 300 -20.43 14.17 13.77
N ASN A 301 -20.47 14.21 12.43
CA ASN A 301 -20.89 13.03 11.64
C ASN A 301 -19.83 11.91 11.72
N GLY A 302 -18.55 12.25 11.54
CA GLY A 302 -17.45 11.28 11.62
C GLY A 302 -17.30 10.71 13.02
N TRP A 303 -17.42 11.57 14.04
CA TRP A 303 -17.39 11.13 15.44
C TRP A 303 -18.54 10.19 15.80
N THR A 304 -19.72 10.38 15.19
CA THR A 304 -20.83 9.44 15.34
C THR A 304 -20.51 8.07 14.77
N VAL A 305 -19.94 8.00 13.54
CA VAL A 305 -19.49 6.72 12.95
C VAL A 305 -18.47 6.05 13.83
N TYR A 306 -17.47 6.80 14.30
CA TYR A 306 -16.40 6.34 15.17
C TYR A 306 -16.95 5.71 16.47
N ARG A 307 -17.82 6.42 17.16
CA ARG A 307 -18.43 5.93 18.41
C ARG A 307 -19.30 4.69 18.21
N VAL A 308 -20.10 4.64 17.16
CA VAL A 308 -20.92 3.47 16.85
C VAL A 308 -20.05 2.24 16.61
N LEU A 309 -18.94 2.41 15.93
CA LEU A 309 -17.97 1.34 15.71
C LEU A 309 -17.28 0.91 17.01
N GLU A 310 -16.84 1.86 17.82
CA GLU A 310 -16.23 1.62 19.13
C GLU A 310 -17.19 0.90 20.07
N ASP A 311 -18.45 1.35 20.16
CA ASP A 311 -19.47 0.74 20.99
C ASP A 311 -19.81 -0.69 20.54
N TYR A 312 -19.85 -0.94 19.23
CA TYR A 312 -20.03 -2.29 18.69
C TYR A 312 -18.88 -3.22 19.08
N ILE A 313 -17.64 -2.80 18.94
CA ILE A 313 -16.48 -3.62 19.33
C ILE A 313 -16.48 -3.85 20.84
N ARG A 314 -16.80 -2.85 21.65
CA ARG A 314 -16.93 -2.99 23.12
C ARG A 314 -17.91 -4.09 23.49
N ASP A 315 -19.11 -4.08 22.90
CA ASP A 315 -20.13 -5.10 23.10
C ASP A 315 -19.62 -6.51 22.72
N ARG A 316 -18.96 -6.64 21.56
CA ARG A 316 -18.38 -7.92 21.12
C ARG A 316 -17.30 -8.44 22.06
N LEU A 317 -16.45 -7.55 22.57
CA LEU A 317 -15.37 -7.89 23.51
C LEU A 317 -15.91 -8.32 24.87
N GLU A 318 -16.90 -7.60 25.41
CA GLU A 318 -17.55 -7.94 26.67
C GLU A 318 -18.17 -9.34 26.61
N HIS A 319 -18.93 -9.64 25.54
CA HIS A 319 -19.52 -10.98 25.32
C HIS A 319 -18.46 -12.08 25.12
N SER A 320 -17.25 -11.73 24.69
CA SER A 320 -16.12 -12.65 24.54
C SER A 320 -15.24 -12.75 25.79
N GLY A 321 -15.67 -12.18 26.91
CA GLY A 321 -15.01 -12.27 28.22
C GLY A 321 -13.76 -11.39 28.38
N TYR A 322 -13.64 -10.31 27.59
CA TYR A 322 -12.61 -9.29 27.79
C TYR A 322 -13.03 -8.30 28.87
N GLN A 323 -12.04 -7.86 29.64
CA GLN A 323 -12.19 -6.80 30.64
C GLN A 323 -11.62 -5.49 30.09
N GLU A 324 -12.47 -4.48 29.91
CA GLU A 324 -12.00 -3.17 29.45
C GLU A 324 -11.25 -2.47 30.57
N ILE A 325 -10.08 -1.95 30.24
CA ILE A 325 -9.21 -1.18 31.13
C ILE A 325 -8.82 0.15 30.47
N ARG A 326 -8.18 1.04 31.27
CA ARG A 326 -7.60 2.27 30.73
C ARG A 326 -6.27 2.56 31.37
N THR A 327 -5.26 2.89 30.55
CA THR A 327 -3.91 3.19 30.98
C THR A 327 -3.48 4.63 30.66
N PRO A 328 -2.49 5.20 31.38
CA PRO A 328 -2.00 6.54 31.12
C PRO A 328 -1.41 6.68 29.71
N GLN A 329 -1.57 7.86 29.12
CA GLN A 329 -0.98 8.15 27.80
C GLN A 329 0.47 8.61 27.90
N LEU A 330 0.83 9.34 28.95
CA LEU A 330 2.18 9.83 29.20
C LEU A 330 2.83 8.95 30.25
N VAL A 331 3.93 8.27 29.91
CA VAL A 331 4.56 7.23 30.73
C VAL A 331 6.06 7.47 30.82
N ASP A 332 6.61 7.31 32.03
CA ASP A 332 8.03 7.50 32.37
C ASP A 332 8.92 6.56 31.53
N GLN A 333 10.06 7.06 31.08
CA GLN A 333 11.07 6.37 30.27
C GLN A 333 11.43 4.99 30.82
N ARG A 334 11.54 4.84 32.14
CA ARG A 334 11.94 3.58 32.78
C ARG A 334 11.06 2.38 32.43
N LEU A 335 9.76 2.59 32.19
CA LEU A 335 8.89 1.51 31.74
C LEU A 335 9.22 1.07 30.31
N TRP A 336 9.57 2.03 29.47
CA TRP A 336 9.97 1.77 28.08
C TRP A 336 11.34 1.10 27.98
N GLU A 337 12.28 1.45 28.87
CA GLU A 337 13.58 0.77 29.01
C GLU A 337 13.38 -0.67 29.49
N ALA A 338 12.61 -0.89 30.55
CA ALA A 338 12.35 -2.21 31.10
C ALA A 338 11.71 -3.15 30.08
N SER A 339 10.79 -2.65 29.26
CA SER A 339 10.12 -3.43 28.19
C SER A 339 10.96 -3.57 26.92
N GLY A 340 12.07 -2.81 26.76
CA GLY A 340 12.95 -2.82 25.60
C GLY A 340 12.51 -1.93 24.43
N HIS A 341 11.43 -1.19 24.58
CA HIS A 341 10.94 -0.27 23.54
C HIS A 341 11.88 0.93 23.36
N TRP A 342 12.49 1.42 24.44
CA TRP A 342 13.38 2.58 24.38
C TRP A 342 14.56 2.36 23.45
N ASP A 343 15.21 1.18 23.53
CA ASP A 343 16.39 0.89 22.73
C ASP A 343 16.09 0.61 21.25
N LYS A 344 14.87 0.14 20.94
CA LYS A 344 14.54 -0.38 19.60
C LYS A 344 13.50 0.45 18.85
N TYR A 345 12.81 1.36 19.54
CA TYR A 345 11.67 2.08 18.98
C TYR A 345 11.67 3.57 19.29
N GLN A 346 12.72 4.12 19.92
CA GLN A 346 12.81 5.52 20.37
C GLN A 346 12.58 6.53 19.24
N GLU A 347 13.11 6.29 18.05
CA GLU A 347 12.96 7.17 16.89
C GLU A 347 11.48 7.40 16.50
N ASN A 348 10.62 6.44 16.82
CA ASN A 348 9.19 6.48 16.56
C ASN A 348 8.37 7.00 17.76
N MET A 349 8.99 7.49 18.83
CA MET A 349 8.30 8.00 20.01
C MET A 349 8.25 9.52 20.03
N PHE A 350 7.15 10.07 20.55
CA PHE A 350 7.09 11.45 20.99
C PHE A 350 7.58 11.52 22.43
N VAL A 351 8.73 12.15 22.66
CA VAL A 351 9.36 12.27 23.96
C VAL A 351 9.22 13.69 24.49
N THR A 352 8.97 13.84 25.79
CA THR A 352 8.90 15.13 26.49
C THR A 352 9.57 15.00 27.85
N SER A 353 10.04 16.13 28.40
CA SER A 353 10.70 16.17 29.71
C SER A 353 9.94 17.09 30.65
N SER A 354 9.75 16.65 31.89
CA SER A 354 9.14 17.43 32.96
C SER A 354 9.74 17.00 34.31
N GLU A 355 9.97 17.97 35.23
CA GLU A 355 10.48 17.69 36.56
C GLU A 355 11.75 16.85 36.61
N HIS A 356 12.68 17.06 35.68
CA HIS A 356 13.93 16.28 35.49
C HIS A 356 13.70 14.78 35.17
N ARG A 357 12.59 14.44 34.54
CA ARG A 357 12.29 13.09 34.05
C ARG A 357 11.88 13.14 32.60
N ASP A 358 12.23 12.11 31.86
CA ASP A 358 11.80 11.91 30.49
C ASP A 358 10.58 11.00 30.44
N TYR A 359 9.64 11.37 29.60
CA TYR A 359 8.39 10.65 29.37
C TYR A 359 8.20 10.45 27.87
N ALA A 360 7.57 9.37 27.51
CA ALA A 360 7.06 9.19 26.15
C ALA A 360 5.52 9.18 26.15
N VAL A 361 4.93 9.81 25.12
CA VAL A 361 3.53 9.55 24.79
C VAL A 361 3.45 8.12 24.28
N LYS A 362 2.64 7.27 24.87
CA LYS A 362 2.67 5.82 24.60
C LYS A 362 2.51 5.49 23.12
N PRO A 363 3.46 4.76 22.51
CA PRO A 363 3.34 4.26 21.14
C PRO A 363 2.58 2.93 21.07
N MET A 364 2.46 2.24 22.20
CA MET A 364 1.84 0.92 22.39
C MET A 364 1.24 0.80 23.79
N ASN A 365 0.30 -0.12 24.00
CA ASN A 365 -0.37 -0.31 25.28
C ASN A 365 0.23 -1.44 26.13
N CYS A 366 0.96 -2.37 25.49
CA CYS A 366 1.41 -3.64 26.09
C CYS A 366 2.15 -3.49 27.43
N PRO A 367 3.17 -2.62 27.64
CA PRO A 367 3.84 -2.53 28.92
C PRO A 367 2.92 -2.06 30.05
N CYS A 368 1.93 -1.21 29.72
CA CYS A 368 0.96 -0.70 30.71
C CYS A 368 -0.03 -1.79 31.13
N HIS A 369 -0.45 -2.67 30.22
CA HIS A 369 -1.33 -3.80 30.54
C HIS A 369 -0.62 -4.80 31.48
N VAL A 370 0.67 -5.05 31.27
CA VAL A 370 1.47 -5.88 32.21
C VAL A 370 1.50 -5.24 33.61
N GLN A 371 1.58 -3.91 33.70
CA GLN A 371 1.52 -3.23 35.02
C GLN A 371 0.19 -3.43 35.72
N ILE A 372 -0.93 -3.55 35.01
CA ILE A 372 -2.24 -3.85 35.60
C ILE A 372 -2.28 -5.32 36.05
N TYR A 373 -1.81 -6.25 35.19
CA TYR A 373 -1.70 -7.66 35.54
C TYR A 373 -0.90 -7.89 36.84
N ASN A 374 0.21 -7.20 37.00
CA ASN A 374 1.13 -7.33 38.16
C ASN A 374 0.55 -6.79 39.48
N LYS A 375 -0.65 -6.18 39.50
CA LYS A 375 -1.21 -5.62 40.74
C LYS A 375 -1.80 -6.65 41.69
N LYS A 376 -2.01 -7.88 41.24
CA LYS A 376 -2.46 -8.99 42.08
C LYS A 376 -1.66 -10.26 41.80
N ILE A 377 -1.67 -11.17 42.76
CA ILE A 377 -1.15 -12.51 42.56
C ILE A 377 -2.20 -13.28 41.74
N THR A 378 -1.80 -13.81 40.61
CA THR A 378 -2.67 -14.56 39.70
C THR A 378 -2.46 -16.06 39.87
N SER A 379 -3.55 -16.83 40.00
CA SER A 379 -3.52 -18.30 39.98
C SER A 379 -3.71 -18.82 38.56
N TYR A 380 -3.11 -19.97 38.23
CA TYR A 380 -3.33 -20.65 36.94
C TYR A 380 -4.82 -20.87 36.62
N ARG A 381 -5.67 -20.97 37.64
CA ARG A 381 -7.15 -21.12 37.48
C ARG A 381 -7.84 -19.88 36.96
N GLU A 382 -7.22 -18.72 37.07
CA GLU A 382 -7.76 -17.45 36.58
C GLU A 382 -7.36 -17.20 35.10
N LEU A 383 -6.40 -17.97 34.56
CA LEU A 383 -5.96 -17.87 33.17
C LEU A 383 -6.91 -18.61 32.21
N PRO A 384 -7.19 -18.09 31.02
CA PRO A 384 -6.63 -16.86 30.45
C PRO A 384 -7.28 -15.57 30.97
N ILE A 385 -6.47 -14.54 31.23
CA ILE A 385 -6.95 -13.18 31.55
C ILE A 385 -6.87 -12.32 30.28
N ARG A 386 -8.00 -11.72 29.87
CA ARG A 386 -8.13 -10.91 28.68
C ARG A 386 -8.37 -9.45 29.04
N LEU A 387 -7.37 -8.59 28.89
CA LEU A 387 -7.45 -7.15 29.15
C LEU A 387 -7.53 -6.39 27.81
N ALA A 388 -8.55 -5.57 27.62
CA ALA A 388 -8.76 -4.78 26.40
C ALA A 388 -8.76 -3.27 26.69
N GLU A 389 -8.25 -2.47 25.77
CA GLU A 389 -8.24 -1.01 25.85
C GLU A 389 -8.47 -0.40 24.46
N PHE A 390 -9.37 0.58 24.35
CA PHE A 390 -9.34 1.53 23.25
C PHE A 390 -8.21 2.52 23.52
N GLY A 391 -6.98 2.08 23.19
CA GLY A 391 -5.76 2.76 23.58
C GLY A 391 -5.34 3.80 22.56
N SER A 392 -5.32 5.08 22.98
CA SER A 392 -4.79 6.16 22.15
C SER A 392 -3.27 6.09 22.12
N CYS A 393 -2.71 5.74 20.95
CA CYS A 393 -1.28 5.60 20.71
C CYS A 393 -0.78 6.71 19.80
N HIS A 394 0.51 7.06 19.96
CA HIS A 394 1.16 8.08 19.15
C HIS A 394 2.48 7.53 18.59
N ARG A 395 2.67 7.63 17.28
CA ARG A 395 3.91 7.25 16.61
C ARG A 395 4.42 8.39 15.74
N ASN A 396 5.69 8.71 15.88
CA ASN A 396 6.33 9.77 15.11
C ASN A 396 6.65 9.30 13.67
N GLU A 397 5.59 8.99 12.93
CA GLU A 397 5.70 8.59 11.53
C GLU A 397 6.31 9.72 10.68
N PRO A 398 7.22 9.43 9.74
CA PRO A 398 7.76 10.43 8.82
C PRO A 398 6.65 11.13 8.03
N SER A 399 6.76 12.44 7.82
CA SER A 399 5.73 13.24 7.14
C SER A 399 5.39 12.72 5.73
N GLY A 400 6.38 12.22 4.99
CA GLY A 400 6.19 11.65 3.65
C GLY A 400 5.44 10.32 3.62
N SER A 401 5.28 9.65 4.76
CA SER A 401 4.54 8.38 4.85
C SER A 401 3.07 8.56 5.25
N LEU A 402 2.65 9.77 5.66
CA LEU A 402 1.29 10.03 6.11
C LEU A 402 0.28 9.94 4.95
N HIS A 403 -0.86 9.30 5.19
CA HIS A 403 -1.87 9.09 4.15
C HIS A 403 -3.29 9.07 4.72
N GLY A 404 -3.95 10.23 4.77
CA GLY A 404 -5.32 10.35 5.27
C GLY A 404 -5.51 9.65 6.61
N LEU A 405 -6.52 8.79 6.72
CA LEU A 405 -6.76 7.92 7.89
C LEU A 405 -5.92 6.63 7.88
N MET A 406 -5.34 6.25 6.72
CA MET A 406 -4.64 4.97 6.57
C MET A 406 -3.30 4.95 7.33
N ARG A 407 -2.61 6.09 7.40
CA ARG A 407 -1.37 6.23 8.16
C ARG A 407 -1.29 7.59 8.84
N VAL A 408 -1.47 7.56 10.15
CA VAL A 408 -1.58 8.72 11.03
C VAL A 408 -0.53 8.66 12.14
N ARG A 409 -0.31 9.77 12.85
CA ARG A 409 0.59 9.85 14.02
C ARG A 409 -0.12 9.61 15.34
N ASN A 410 -1.41 9.95 15.42
CA ASN A 410 -2.28 9.62 16.56
C ASN A 410 -3.42 8.72 16.07
N PHE A 411 -3.61 7.60 16.73
CA PHE A 411 -4.66 6.63 16.44
C PHE A 411 -5.13 5.94 17.72
N VAL A 412 -6.36 5.47 17.70
CA VAL A 412 -6.89 4.60 18.76
C VAL A 412 -6.90 3.17 18.25
N GLN A 413 -6.35 2.27 19.05
CA GLN A 413 -6.29 0.85 18.75
C GLN A 413 -7.28 0.09 19.64
N ASP A 414 -8.04 -0.84 19.08
CA ASP A 414 -8.85 -1.81 19.81
C ASP A 414 -7.97 -2.93 20.35
N ASP A 415 -7.01 -2.54 21.15
CA ASP A 415 -5.90 -3.38 21.60
C ASP A 415 -6.31 -4.27 22.79
N ALA A 416 -5.83 -5.50 22.82
CA ALA A 416 -5.95 -6.31 23.99
C ALA A 416 -4.76 -7.26 24.16
N HIS A 417 -4.54 -7.63 25.42
CA HIS A 417 -3.49 -8.55 25.82
C HIS A 417 -4.11 -9.70 26.61
N ILE A 418 -3.82 -10.92 26.15
CA ILE A 418 -4.30 -12.16 26.76
C ILE A 418 -3.10 -12.79 27.49
N PHE A 419 -3.21 -12.90 28.81
CA PHE A 419 -2.24 -13.61 29.62
C PHE A 419 -2.71 -15.05 29.80
N CYS A 420 -1.94 -16.02 29.34
CA CYS A 420 -2.33 -17.43 29.31
C CYS A 420 -1.14 -18.36 29.57
N THR A 421 -1.42 -19.65 29.73
CA THR A 421 -0.40 -20.69 29.70
C THR A 421 -0.05 -21.07 28.26
N GLU A 422 1.08 -21.74 28.03
CA GLU A 422 1.47 -22.22 26.70
C GLU A 422 0.38 -23.11 26.07
N ASP A 423 -0.23 -24.01 26.83
CA ASP A 423 -1.26 -24.94 26.36
C ASP A 423 -2.55 -24.23 25.91
N GLN A 424 -2.78 -22.99 26.36
CA GLN A 424 -3.96 -22.21 26.03
C GLN A 424 -3.79 -21.43 24.72
N ILE A 425 -2.59 -21.27 24.18
CA ILE A 425 -2.30 -20.41 23.00
C ILE A 425 -3.18 -20.78 21.81
N THR A 426 -3.15 -22.05 21.39
CA THR A 426 -3.89 -22.52 20.22
C THR A 426 -5.39 -22.24 20.33
N GLN A 427 -5.97 -22.48 21.52
CA GLN A 427 -7.40 -22.23 21.75
C GLN A 427 -7.73 -20.73 21.72
N GLU A 428 -6.88 -19.88 22.28
CA GLU A 428 -7.08 -18.42 22.24
C GLU A 428 -6.96 -17.86 20.82
N VAL A 429 -6.01 -18.37 20.03
CA VAL A 429 -5.87 -17.99 18.61
C VAL A 429 -7.12 -18.37 17.81
N LYS A 430 -7.67 -19.58 18.02
CA LYS A 430 -8.91 -20.01 17.36
C LYS A 430 -10.10 -19.16 17.74
N THR A 431 -10.27 -18.91 19.05
CA THR A 431 -11.36 -18.06 19.56
C THR A 431 -11.30 -16.63 19.00
N PHE A 432 -10.08 -16.08 18.93
CA PHE A 432 -9.87 -14.76 18.34
C PHE A 432 -10.17 -14.74 16.84
N ASN A 433 -9.68 -15.74 16.06
CA ASN A 433 -9.93 -15.81 14.63
C ASN A 433 -11.43 -15.87 14.33
N GLN A 434 -12.21 -16.63 15.13
CA GLN A 434 -13.66 -16.69 15.00
C GLN A 434 -14.29 -15.31 15.27
N LEU A 435 -13.94 -14.66 16.38
CA LEU A 435 -14.43 -13.34 16.73
C LEU A 435 -14.12 -12.30 15.64
N LEU A 436 -12.89 -12.29 15.13
CA LEU A 436 -12.47 -11.37 14.07
C LEU A 436 -13.27 -11.60 12.79
N THR A 437 -13.43 -12.86 12.38
CA THR A 437 -14.20 -13.22 11.17
C THR A 437 -15.66 -12.78 11.28
N GLU A 438 -16.31 -12.98 12.43
CA GLU A 438 -17.68 -12.50 12.67
C GLU A 438 -17.76 -10.98 12.59
N VAL A 439 -16.78 -10.25 13.18
CA VAL A 439 -16.75 -8.78 13.13
C VAL A 439 -16.58 -8.30 11.69
N TYR A 440 -15.68 -8.89 10.92
CA TYR A 440 -15.46 -8.48 9.54
C TYR A 440 -16.68 -8.77 8.66
N TYR A 441 -17.34 -9.92 8.88
CA TYR A 441 -18.61 -10.23 8.23
C TYR A 441 -19.69 -9.19 8.55
N ASP A 442 -19.84 -8.79 9.81
CA ASP A 442 -20.78 -7.74 10.24
C ASP A 442 -20.45 -6.35 9.63
N MET A 443 -19.19 -6.12 9.24
CA MET A 443 -18.76 -4.90 8.54
C MET A 443 -18.95 -4.97 7.01
N GLY A 444 -19.29 -6.15 6.47
CA GLY A 444 -19.46 -6.37 5.03
C GLY A 444 -18.17 -6.72 4.29
N PHE A 445 -17.17 -7.27 5.01
CA PHE A 445 -15.95 -7.79 4.39
C PHE A 445 -16.00 -9.32 4.32
N ASP A 446 -16.02 -9.85 3.08
CA ASP A 446 -16.01 -11.29 2.80
C ASP A 446 -14.62 -11.80 2.43
N ASP A 447 -13.72 -10.90 1.97
CA ASP A 447 -12.39 -11.23 1.47
C ASP A 447 -11.32 -10.57 2.35
N MET A 448 -10.61 -11.38 3.11
CA MET A 448 -9.46 -10.95 3.90
C MET A 448 -8.23 -11.77 3.56
N ILE A 449 -7.07 -11.15 3.59
CA ILE A 449 -5.79 -11.81 3.37
C ILE A 449 -5.20 -12.14 4.74
N VAL A 450 -4.92 -13.42 4.97
CA VAL A 450 -4.32 -13.92 6.22
C VAL A 450 -2.87 -14.31 5.96
N ARG A 451 -1.96 -13.79 6.77
CA ARG A 451 -0.52 -14.05 6.66
C ARG A 451 0.10 -14.33 8.02
N ILE A 452 1.13 -15.17 8.04
CA ILE A 452 1.97 -15.38 9.22
C ILE A 452 3.34 -14.75 8.95
N SER A 453 3.67 -13.73 9.74
CA SER A 453 4.98 -13.09 9.73
C SER A 453 5.90 -13.82 10.72
N THR A 454 6.95 -14.45 10.18
CA THR A 454 7.89 -15.28 10.94
C THR A 454 9.10 -14.50 11.43
N ARG A 455 10.02 -15.15 12.11
CA ARG A 455 11.16 -14.58 12.84
C ARG A 455 12.04 -13.66 11.99
N PRO A 456 12.34 -12.42 12.45
CA PRO A 456 13.35 -11.56 11.84
C PRO A 456 14.78 -11.92 12.30
N ASP A 457 15.80 -11.43 11.57
CA ASP A 457 17.21 -11.62 11.92
C ASP A 457 17.53 -11.08 13.33
N LYS A 458 17.03 -9.89 13.65
CA LYS A 458 17.20 -9.23 14.95
C LYS A 458 16.00 -9.51 15.86
N ARG A 459 16.08 -10.55 16.68
CA ARG A 459 15.01 -10.99 17.57
C ARG A 459 15.45 -11.18 19.01
N VAL A 460 14.49 -11.39 19.90
CA VAL A 460 14.67 -11.80 21.30
C VAL A 460 14.20 -13.24 21.43
N GLY A 461 14.84 -14.03 22.30
CA GLY A 461 14.56 -15.45 22.51
C GLY A 461 15.40 -16.37 21.63
N ASP A 462 15.38 -17.65 21.95
CA ASP A 462 16.05 -18.71 21.21
C ASP A 462 15.18 -19.30 20.08
N ASP A 463 15.79 -20.07 19.20
CA ASP A 463 15.10 -20.68 18.07
C ASP A 463 13.99 -21.65 18.50
N ALA A 464 14.17 -22.38 19.60
CA ALA A 464 13.16 -23.31 20.10
C ALA A 464 11.88 -22.59 20.57
N THR A 465 12.02 -21.42 21.19
CA THR A 465 10.89 -20.55 21.56
C THR A 465 10.14 -20.05 20.33
N TRP A 466 10.88 -19.63 19.30
CA TRP A 466 10.30 -19.17 18.03
C TRP A 466 9.61 -20.32 17.28
N ASP A 467 10.21 -21.51 17.22
CA ASP A 467 9.61 -22.70 16.59
C ASP A 467 8.26 -23.04 17.23
N LYS A 468 8.18 -22.99 18.56
CA LYS A 468 6.91 -23.19 19.28
C LYS A 468 5.87 -22.13 18.95
N ALA A 469 6.27 -20.85 18.96
CA ALA A 469 5.35 -19.76 18.70
C ALA A 469 4.80 -19.79 17.27
N GLU A 470 5.68 -19.97 16.27
CA GLU A 470 5.29 -20.07 14.86
C GLU A 470 4.39 -21.28 14.62
N SER A 471 4.74 -22.45 15.18
CA SER A 471 3.92 -23.66 15.09
C SER A 471 2.55 -23.50 15.76
N ALA A 472 2.46 -22.79 16.88
CA ALA A 472 1.18 -22.56 17.55
C ALA A 472 0.22 -21.72 16.69
N LEU A 473 0.75 -20.71 15.98
CA LEU A 473 -0.03 -19.86 15.09
C LEU A 473 -0.48 -20.62 13.82
N SER A 474 0.46 -21.32 13.15
CA SER A 474 0.16 -22.06 11.93
C SER A 474 -0.82 -23.21 12.18
N ASN A 475 -0.57 -24.02 13.21
CA ASN A 475 -1.46 -25.13 13.59
C ASN A 475 -2.88 -24.64 13.89
N ALA A 476 -3.04 -23.49 14.57
CA ALA A 476 -4.37 -22.96 14.85
C ALA A 476 -5.14 -22.58 13.57
N LEU A 477 -4.48 -21.97 12.58
CA LEU A 477 -5.10 -21.63 11.30
C LEU A 477 -5.39 -22.88 10.45
N ASP A 478 -4.46 -23.84 10.42
CA ASP A 478 -4.62 -25.11 9.69
C ASP A 478 -5.82 -25.93 10.26
N GLU A 479 -5.95 -26.00 11.58
CA GLU A 479 -7.07 -26.68 12.23
C GLU A 479 -8.43 -25.99 11.99
N LEU A 480 -8.42 -24.68 11.72
CA LEU A 480 -9.61 -23.92 11.31
C LEU A 480 -9.87 -24.00 9.80
N GLY A 481 -8.95 -24.54 9.01
CA GLY A 481 -9.04 -24.56 7.55
C GLY A 481 -8.92 -23.18 6.91
N VAL A 482 -8.27 -22.21 7.58
CA VAL A 482 -8.04 -20.87 7.07
C VAL A 482 -6.83 -20.89 6.15
N ALA A 483 -6.99 -20.44 4.90
CA ALA A 483 -5.87 -20.29 3.97
C ALA A 483 -5.00 -19.10 4.41
N TRP A 484 -3.68 -19.30 4.45
CA TRP A 484 -2.72 -18.29 4.83
C TRP A 484 -1.42 -18.35 4.02
N GLU A 485 -0.68 -17.24 3.99
CA GLU A 485 0.62 -17.10 3.33
C GLU A 485 1.71 -16.80 4.37
N GLU A 486 2.93 -17.27 4.15
CA GLU A 486 4.07 -16.92 4.99
C GLU A 486 4.73 -15.62 4.53
N LEU A 487 5.09 -14.75 5.48
CA LEU A 487 5.94 -13.57 5.30
C LEU A 487 7.24 -13.75 6.10
N PRO A 488 8.28 -14.32 5.51
CA PRO A 488 9.54 -14.58 6.19
C PRO A 488 10.23 -13.29 6.66
N GLY A 489 10.63 -13.25 7.93
CA GLY A 489 11.39 -12.12 8.49
C GLY A 489 10.58 -10.89 8.91
N GLU A 490 9.26 -10.87 8.70
CA GLU A 490 8.39 -9.72 8.96
C GLU A 490 7.75 -9.75 10.37
N GLY A 491 8.09 -10.73 11.19
CA GLY A 491 7.67 -10.82 12.59
C GLY A 491 8.21 -9.65 13.42
N ALA A 492 7.59 -9.37 14.57
CA ALA A 492 8.14 -8.41 15.50
C ALA A 492 9.38 -8.99 16.19
N PHE A 493 10.23 -8.13 16.74
CA PHE A 493 11.46 -8.58 17.42
C PHE A 493 11.21 -9.49 18.63
N TYR A 494 9.99 -9.53 19.16
CA TYR A 494 9.60 -10.28 20.35
C TYR A 494 8.65 -11.46 20.08
N GLY A 495 8.15 -11.63 18.84
CA GLY A 495 7.32 -12.78 18.49
C GLY A 495 6.73 -12.76 17.08
N PRO A 496 6.35 -13.94 16.55
CA PRO A 496 5.64 -14.07 15.29
C PRO A 496 4.22 -13.55 15.40
N LYS A 497 3.61 -13.24 14.26
CA LYS A 497 2.24 -12.69 14.23
C LYS A 497 1.42 -13.24 13.08
N ILE A 498 0.12 -13.40 13.30
CA ILE A 498 -0.86 -13.50 12.23
C ILE A 498 -1.31 -12.08 11.88
N GLU A 499 -1.31 -11.75 10.60
CA GLU A 499 -1.84 -10.51 10.04
C GLU A 499 -3.13 -10.77 9.27
N TYR A 500 -4.18 -10.01 9.59
CA TYR A 500 -5.43 -10.00 8.85
C TYR A 500 -5.53 -8.66 8.12
N SER A 501 -5.49 -8.73 6.80
CA SER A 501 -5.37 -7.53 5.95
C SER A 501 -6.57 -7.37 5.04
N LEU A 502 -6.97 -6.11 4.82
CA LEU A 502 -8.03 -5.70 3.92
C LEU A 502 -7.44 -4.87 2.78
N LYS A 503 -8.15 -4.82 1.64
CA LYS A 503 -7.78 -3.98 0.50
C LYS A 503 -8.52 -2.66 0.52
N ASP A 504 -7.84 -1.58 0.14
CA ASP A 504 -8.49 -0.29 -0.14
C ASP A 504 -9.06 -0.24 -1.57
N CYS A 505 -9.63 0.91 -1.92
CA CYS A 505 -10.24 1.12 -3.24
C CYS A 505 -9.25 1.06 -4.42
N LEU A 506 -7.96 1.12 -4.16
CA LEU A 506 -6.88 0.95 -5.15
C LEU A 506 -6.29 -0.46 -5.13
N GLY A 507 -6.82 -1.36 -4.30
CA GLY A 507 -6.30 -2.72 -4.12
C GLY A 507 -5.04 -2.80 -3.23
N ARG A 508 -4.61 -1.69 -2.60
CA ARG A 508 -3.48 -1.72 -1.67
C ARG A 508 -3.87 -2.47 -0.40
N VAL A 509 -2.98 -3.34 0.05
CA VAL A 509 -3.19 -4.19 1.22
C VAL A 509 -2.82 -3.43 2.49
N TRP A 510 -3.73 -3.39 3.46
CA TRP A 510 -3.54 -2.75 4.75
C TRP A 510 -3.79 -3.75 5.88
N GLN A 511 -2.79 -3.94 6.72
CA GLN A 511 -2.95 -4.71 7.94
C GLN A 511 -3.94 -3.99 8.87
N CYS A 512 -4.96 -4.71 9.30
CA CYS A 512 -5.96 -4.29 10.28
C CYS A 512 -5.88 -5.20 11.51
N GLY A 513 -6.38 -6.42 11.42
CA GLY A 513 -6.32 -7.38 12.51
C GLY A 513 -4.92 -7.95 12.72
N THR A 514 -4.63 -8.31 13.96
CA THR A 514 -3.37 -8.98 14.32
C THR A 514 -3.55 -9.88 15.53
N MET A 515 -2.82 -10.99 15.56
CA MET A 515 -2.62 -11.85 16.72
C MET A 515 -1.13 -12.19 16.80
N GLN A 516 -0.49 -11.89 17.93
CA GLN A 516 0.95 -12.04 18.10
C GLN A 516 1.29 -12.72 19.41
N VAL A 517 2.21 -13.66 19.38
CA VAL A 517 2.66 -14.42 20.55
C VAL A 517 3.92 -13.79 21.13
N ASP A 518 3.95 -13.54 22.43
CA ASP A 518 5.07 -12.95 23.14
C ASP A 518 5.42 -13.76 24.40
N PHE A 519 6.57 -14.41 24.37
CA PHE A 519 7.15 -15.14 25.51
C PHE A 519 8.10 -14.28 26.33
N SER A 520 8.41 -13.07 25.93
CA SER A 520 9.51 -12.26 26.46
C SER A 520 9.05 -11.14 27.40
N MET A 521 8.09 -10.31 26.96
CA MET A 521 7.73 -9.07 27.67
C MET A 521 7.15 -9.32 29.07
N PRO A 522 6.29 -10.34 29.29
CA PRO A 522 5.80 -10.61 30.65
C PRO A 522 6.93 -10.83 31.67
N GLY A 523 7.90 -11.67 31.34
CA GLY A 523 9.07 -11.94 32.19
C GLY A 523 9.96 -10.73 32.42
N ARG A 524 10.21 -9.92 31.36
CA ARG A 524 10.99 -8.67 31.49
C ARG A 524 10.34 -7.65 32.43
N LEU A 525 9.02 -7.64 32.50
CA LEU A 525 8.26 -6.73 33.37
C LEU A 525 7.81 -7.40 34.68
N GLY A 526 8.29 -8.61 34.98
CA GLY A 526 8.07 -9.30 36.24
C GLY A 526 6.65 -9.86 36.41
N ALA A 527 5.97 -10.22 35.32
CA ALA A 527 4.68 -10.87 35.39
C ALA A 527 4.85 -12.36 35.75
N GLU A 528 4.11 -12.82 36.76
CA GLU A 528 4.13 -14.18 37.26
C GLU A 528 2.70 -14.68 37.59
N TYR A 529 2.49 -15.99 37.51
CA TYR A 529 1.32 -16.66 38.06
C TYR A 529 1.74 -17.84 38.91
N VAL A 530 0.88 -18.27 39.81
CA VAL A 530 1.06 -19.46 40.66
C VAL A 530 0.51 -20.68 39.93
N ALA A 531 1.35 -21.61 39.54
CA ALA A 531 1.00 -22.87 38.91
C ALA A 531 0.34 -23.87 39.90
N GLU A 532 -0.15 -24.99 39.39
CA GLU A 532 -0.85 -26.01 40.17
C GLU A 532 0.01 -26.62 41.29
N ASP A 533 1.29 -26.74 41.04
CA ASP A 533 2.32 -27.23 42.01
C ASP A 533 2.75 -26.17 43.03
N GLY A 534 2.19 -24.94 42.94
CA GLY A 534 2.56 -23.81 43.79
C GLY A 534 3.81 -23.06 43.36
N SER A 535 4.47 -23.48 42.25
CA SER A 535 5.60 -22.74 41.68
C SER A 535 5.14 -21.45 40.99
N LYS A 536 6.04 -20.49 40.89
CA LYS A 536 5.84 -19.28 40.12
C LYS A 536 6.30 -19.48 38.69
N GLN A 537 5.46 -19.17 37.74
CA GLN A 537 5.74 -19.27 36.32
C GLN A 537 5.41 -17.95 35.59
N ILE A 538 6.06 -17.70 34.44
CA ILE A 538 5.83 -16.55 33.61
C ILE A 538 4.69 -16.88 32.62
N PRO A 539 3.63 -16.06 32.51
CA PRO A 539 2.59 -16.28 31.52
C PRO A 539 3.09 -15.95 30.11
N VAL A 540 2.51 -16.61 29.11
CA VAL A 540 2.60 -16.14 27.72
C VAL A 540 1.63 -14.96 27.55
N MET A 541 2.02 -13.98 26.75
CA MET A 541 1.15 -12.85 26.40
C MET A 541 0.84 -12.89 24.90
N LEU A 542 -0.46 -12.84 24.59
CA LEU A 542 -0.93 -12.69 23.22
C LEU A 542 -1.38 -11.24 23.03
N HIS A 543 -0.77 -10.55 22.07
CA HIS A 543 -1.22 -9.22 21.64
C HIS A 543 -2.23 -9.39 20.52
N ARG A 544 -3.36 -8.72 20.61
CA ARG A 544 -4.34 -8.78 19.51
C ARG A 544 -5.06 -7.45 19.29
N ALA A 545 -5.41 -7.20 18.05
CA ALA A 545 -6.34 -6.17 17.64
C ALA A 545 -7.26 -6.74 16.54
N ILE A 546 -8.53 -6.37 16.53
CA ILE A 546 -9.51 -6.79 15.50
C ILE A 546 -9.49 -5.77 14.36
N LEU A 547 -9.74 -4.50 14.66
CA LEU A 547 -9.75 -3.41 13.68
C LEU A 547 -8.34 -2.84 13.44
N GLY A 548 -7.45 -2.99 14.42
CA GLY A 548 -6.16 -2.34 14.46
C GLY A 548 -6.31 -0.86 14.84
N SER A 549 -6.01 0.07 13.94
CA SER A 549 -6.35 1.48 14.12
C SER A 549 -7.79 1.73 13.69
N LEU A 550 -8.60 2.31 14.59
CA LEU A 550 -9.97 2.69 14.25
C LEU A 550 -10.00 3.69 13.09
N GLU A 551 -9.04 4.62 13.05
CA GLU A 551 -8.90 5.58 11.95
C GLU A 551 -8.71 4.88 10.62
N ARG A 552 -7.75 3.96 10.53
CA ARG A 552 -7.49 3.17 9.31
C ARG A 552 -8.70 2.35 8.91
N PHE A 553 -9.33 1.69 9.86
CA PHE A 553 -10.49 0.85 9.59
C PHE A 553 -11.68 1.67 9.06
N VAL A 554 -11.96 2.84 9.66
CA VAL A 554 -12.98 3.78 9.15
C VAL A 554 -12.63 4.23 7.72
N GLY A 555 -11.35 4.52 7.45
CA GLY A 555 -10.89 4.87 6.10
C GLY A 555 -11.19 3.77 5.08
N ILE A 556 -10.82 2.52 5.38
CA ILE A 556 -11.08 1.35 4.52
C ILE A 556 -12.59 1.13 4.35
N LEU A 557 -13.36 1.22 5.42
CA LEU A 557 -14.82 1.05 5.40
C LEU A 557 -15.49 2.09 4.50
N LEU A 558 -15.08 3.36 4.57
CA LEU A 558 -15.56 4.44 3.70
C LEU A 558 -15.24 4.16 2.23
N GLU A 559 -14.04 3.70 1.92
CA GLU A 559 -13.63 3.38 0.56
C GLU A 559 -14.35 2.15 0.02
N ASN A 560 -14.48 1.09 0.82
CA ASN A 560 -15.22 -0.12 0.45
C ASN A 560 -16.67 0.17 0.10
N THR A 561 -17.35 0.96 0.93
CA THR A 561 -18.76 1.31 0.75
C THR A 561 -19.00 2.52 -0.18
N ALA A 562 -17.94 3.17 -0.67
CA ALA A 562 -18.04 4.48 -1.37
C ALA A 562 -18.83 5.54 -0.54
N GLY A 563 -18.70 5.48 0.79
CA GLY A 563 -19.44 6.32 1.73
C GLY A 563 -20.92 5.94 1.92
N LEU A 564 -21.40 4.89 1.26
CA LEU A 564 -22.77 4.36 1.41
C LEU A 564 -22.86 3.47 2.66
N LEU A 565 -22.54 4.02 3.81
CA LEU A 565 -22.58 3.27 5.06
C LEU A 565 -23.95 2.60 5.28
N PRO A 566 -23.99 1.37 5.82
CA PRO A 566 -25.24 0.72 6.18
C PRO A 566 -25.96 1.49 7.30
N PRO A 567 -27.27 1.35 7.47
CA PRO A 567 -28.06 2.14 8.43
C PRO A 567 -27.49 2.16 9.85
N TRP A 568 -26.94 1.05 10.34
CA TRP A 568 -26.39 0.96 11.68
C TRP A 568 -25.16 1.84 11.93
N LEU A 569 -24.34 2.09 10.88
CA LEU A 569 -23.15 2.96 10.92
C LEU A 569 -23.43 4.41 10.47
N SER A 570 -24.53 4.64 9.75
CA SER A 570 -24.83 5.96 9.19
C SER A 570 -25.00 7.00 10.30
N PRO A 571 -24.31 8.16 10.24
CA PRO A 571 -24.41 9.20 11.27
C PRO A 571 -25.82 9.80 11.37
N THR A 572 -26.52 9.84 10.25
CA THR A 572 -27.97 10.16 10.15
C THR A 572 -28.63 9.01 9.40
N GLN A 573 -29.56 8.31 10.03
CA GLN A 573 -30.22 7.12 9.48
C GLN A 573 -31.43 7.49 8.64
N ALA A 574 -32.13 8.55 9.04
CA ALA A 574 -33.25 9.09 8.28
C ALA A 574 -33.33 10.61 8.44
N VAL A 575 -33.88 11.27 7.40
CA VAL A 575 -34.16 12.71 7.44
C VAL A 575 -35.64 12.95 7.15
N VAL A 576 -36.31 13.67 8.05
CA VAL A 576 -37.71 14.09 7.91
C VAL A 576 -37.74 15.43 7.18
N MET A 577 -38.40 15.50 6.03
CA MET A 577 -38.44 16.68 5.16
C MET A 577 -39.87 17.11 4.92
N THR A 578 -40.13 18.40 5.07
CA THR A 578 -41.46 19.00 4.80
C THR A 578 -41.54 19.61 3.40
N ILE A 579 -42.71 19.55 2.79
CA ILE A 579 -42.99 20.21 1.51
C ILE A 579 -43.23 21.69 1.74
N THR A 580 -43.98 22.06 2.80
CA THR A 580 -44.28 23.45 3.21
C THR A 580 -44.11 23.60 4.72
N ASP A 581 -44.18 24.87 5.18
CA ASP A 581 -43.97 25.17 6.61
C ASP A 581 -45.12 24.67 7.48
N SER A 582 -46.35 24.46 6.91
CA SER A 582 -47.49 23.94 7.65
C SER A 582 -47.28 22.54 8.28
N GLN A 583 -46.34 21.76 7.72
CA GLN A 583 -46.04 20.41 8.24
C GLN A 583 -44.91 20.39 9.30
N HIS A 584 -44.28 21.53 9.64
CA HIS A 584 -43.12 21.60 10.51
C HIS A 584 -43.37 20.95 11.90
N GLU A 585 -44.52 21.22 12.49
CA GLU A 585 -44.85 20.70 13.81
C GLU A 585 -45.03 19.16 13.81
N TYR A 586 -45.60 18.62 12.76
CA TYR A 586 -45.69 17.17 12.61
C TYR A 586 -44.33 16.54 12.34
N ALA A 587 -43.50 17.16 11.51
CA ALA A 587 -42.15 16.70 11.24
C ALA A 587 -41.29 16.63 12.52
N LYS A 588 -41.35 17.66 13.38
CA LYS A 588 -40.69 17.64 14.69
C LYS A 588 -41.23 16.56 15.62
N LYS A 589 -42.52 16.28 15.56
CA LYS A 589 -43.15 15.17 16.33
C LYS A 589 -42.61 13.83 15.85
N VAL A 590 -42.56 13.59 14.54
CA VAL A 590 -42.00 12.37 13.94
C VAL A 590 -40.53 12.19 14.32
N GLU A 591 -39.71 13.23 14.20
CA GLU A 591 -38.29 13.20 14.63
C GLU A 591 -38.18 12.77 16.10
N LYS A 592 -38.93 13.42 17.01
CA LYS A 592 -38.89 13.10 18.43
C LYS A 592 -39.31 11.64 18.71
N MET A 593 -40.34 11.13 18.02
CA MET A 593 -40.80 9.73 18.18
C MET A 593 -39.70 8.76 17.76
N LEU A 594 -39.03 8.99 16.66
CA LEU A 594 -37.96 8.12 16.15
C LEU A 594 -36.68 8.23 17.01
N VAL A 595 -36.31 9.42 17.45
CA VAL A 595 -35.18 9.64 18.36
C VAL A 595 -35.41 8.98 19.71
N ALA A 596 -36.65 8.99 20.24
CA ALA A 596 -36.98 8.30 21.48
C ALA A 596 -36.85 6.76 21.40
N GLN A 597 -36.85 6.20 20.19
CA GLN A 597 -36.59 4.79 19.91
C GLN A 597 -35.10 4.50 19.65
N GLY A 598 -34.18 5.45 19.94
CA GLY A 598 -32.74 5.31 19.76
C GLY A 598 -32.23 5.51 18.33
N LEU A 599 -33.09 5.96 17.41
CA LEU A 599 -32.74 6.18 16.01
C LEU A 599 -32.08 7.56 15.79
N ARG A 600 -31.08 7.66 14.92
CA ARG A 600 -30.40 8.88 14.56
C ARG A 600 -31.12 9.59 13.40
N VAL A 601 -32.12 10.40 13.74
CA VAL A 601 -33.00 11.09 12.80
C VAL A 601 -32.86 12.60 12.97
N LYS A 602 -32.96 13.35 11.87
CA LYS A 602 -32.96 14.82 11.85
C LYS A 602 -34.11 15.33 10.98
N SER A 603 -34.61 16.55 11.25
CA SER A 603 -35.57 17.22 10.39
C SER A 603 -34.89 18.28 9.51
N ASP A 604 -35.28 18.32 8.24
CA ASP A 604 -34.93 19.42 7.31
C ASP A 604 -36.15 20.31 7.08
N LEU A 605 -36.20 21.37 7.86
CA LEU A 605 -37.28 22.37 7.85
C LEU A 605 -36.93 23.62 7.06
N ARG A 606 -35.85 23.59 6.25
CA ARG A 606 -35.47 24.74 5.42
C ARG A 606 -36.56 25.07 4.43
N ASN A 607 -36.74 26.35 4.14
CA ASN A 607 -37.65 26.83 3.07
C ASN A 607 -37.04 26.61 1.70
N GLU A 608 -36.98 25.33 1.27
CA GLU A 608 -36.42 24.88 0.02
C GLU A 608 -37.35 23.89 -0.66
N LYS A 609 -37.30 23.82 -2.01
CA LYS A 609 -38.08 22.84 -2.75
C LYS A 609 -37.75 21.41 -2.32
N ILE A 610 -38.78 20.57 -2.17
CA ILE A 610 -38.60 19.18 -1.75
C ILE A 610 -37.59 18.41 -2.62
N GLY A 611 -37.58 18.62 -3.92
CA GLY A 611 -36.59 18.00 -4.81
C GLY A 611 -35.14 18.41 -4.50
N TYR A 612 -34.92 19.66 -4.05
CA TYR A 612 -33.61 20.11 -3.59
C TYR A 612 -33.21 19.39 -2.28
N LYS A 613 -34.10 19.30 -1.30
CA LYS A 613 -33.88 18.60 -0.03
C LYS A 613 -33.55 17.13 -0.28
N ILE A 614 -34.33 16.44 -1.11
CA ILE A 614 -34.08 15.04 -1.52
C ILE A 614 -32.68 14.90 -2.11
N ARG A 615 -32.34 15.71 -3.11
CA ARG A 615 -31.02 15.66 -3.75
C ARG A 615 -29.89 15.92 -2.73
N HIS A 616 -30.06 16.91 -1.86
CA HIS A 616 -29.06 17.24 -0.83
C HIS A 616 -28.77 16.04 0.07
N HIS A 617 -29.80 15.41 0.64
CA HIS A 617 -29.64 14.30 1.57
C HIS A 617 -29.22 12.99 0.87
N THR A 618 -29.58 12.80 -0.41
CA THR A 618 -29.05 11.70 -1.23
C THR A 618 -27.54 11.85 -1.43
N LEU A 619 -27.03 13.05 -1.70
CA LEU A 619 -25.60 13.33 -1.80
C LEU A 619 -24.88 13.13 -0.45
N GLN A 620 -25.56 13.40 0.67
CA GLN A 620 -25.09 13.11 2.03
C GLN A 620 -25.19 11.62 2.40
N ARG A 621 -25.59 10.75 1.46
CA ARG A 621 -25.70 9.29 1.64
C ARG A 621 -26.65 8.84 2.75
N VAL A 622 -27.62 9.68 3.12
CA VAL A 622 -28.61 9.31 4.16
C VAL A 622 -29.46 8.13 3.68
N PRO A 623 -29.55 7.01 4.45
CA PRO A 623 -30.26 5.80 4.03
C PRO A 623 -31.73 6.02 3.67
N TYR A 624 -32.46 6.77 4.51
CA TYR A 624 -33.91 6.98 4.37
C TYR A 624 -34.28 8.45 4.35
N LEU A 625 -35.16 8.80 3.42
CA LEU A 625 -35.72 10.13 3.22
C LEU A 625 -37.23 10.09 3.46
N LEU A 626 -37.68 10.74 4.54
CA LEU A 626 -39.08 10.77 4.96
C LEU A 626 -39.71 12.10 4.49
N VAL A 627 -40.61 12.05 3.54
CA VAL A 627 -41.28 13.22 3.03
C VAL A 627 -42.63 13.39 3.71
N ILE A 628 -42.94 14.60 4.14
CA ILE A 628 -44.20 14.96 4.80
C ILE A 628 -44.89 16.07 4.00
N GLY A 629 -46.05 15.76 3.46
CA GLY A 629 -47.03 16.67 2.90
C GLY A 629 -48.30 16.66 3.74
N ASP A 630 -49.34 17.36 3.26
CA ASP A 630 -50.65 17.48 3.98
C ASP A 630 -51.30 16.11 4.19
N LYS A 631 -51.21 15.20 3.20
CA LYS A 631 -51.76 13.83 3.33
C LYS A 631 -51.11 13.03 4.44
N GLU A 632 -49.77 13.13 4.56
CA GLU A 632 -49.01 12.44 5.61
C GLU A 632 -49.38 12.98 6.99
N VAL A 633 -49.62 14.28 7.12
CA VAL A 633 -50.10 14.93 8.36
C VAL A 633 -51.49 14.41 8.73
N GLU A 634 -52.44 14.43 7.77
CA GLU A 634 -53.82 13.96 8.00
C GLU A 634 -53.88 12.48 8.41
N ASN A 635 -53.09 11.62 7.78
CA ASN A 635 -53.11 10.19 8.00
C ASN A 635 -52.11 9.75 9.11
N GLN A 636 -51.36 10.67 9.72
CA GLN A 636 -50.28 10.38 10.71
C GLN A 636 -49.26 9.39 10.19
N GLN A 637 -48.82 9.59 8.93
CA GLN A 637 -47.88 8.74 8.18
C GLN A 637 -46.65 9.51 7.75
N VAL A 638 -45.70 8.82 7.14
CA VAL A 638 -44.50 9.34 6.44
C VAL A 638 -44.39 8.68 5.08
N ALA A 639 -44.11 9.43 4.02
CA ALA A 639 -43.78 8.87 2.72
C ALA A 639 -42.28 8.57 2.68
N VAL A 640 -41.94 7.29 2.53
CA VAL A 640 -40.56 6.79 2.70
C VAL A 640 -39.89 6.57 1.37
N ARG A 641 -38.67 7.12 1.21
CA ARG A 641 -37.80 6.87 0.05
C ARG A 641 -36.43 6.37 0.53
N THR A 642 -35.84 5.48 -0.24
CA THR A 642 -34.45 5.07 -0.04
C THR A 642 -33.49 6.06 -0.71
N ARG A 643 -32.22 6.03 -0.30
CA ARG A 643 -31.16 6.83 -0.95
C ARG A 643 -30.91 6.43 -2.40
N SER A 644 -31.29 5.22 -2.83
CA SER A 644 -31.23 4.77 -4.23
C SER A 644 -32.36 5.35 -5.08
N GLY A 645 -33.35 6.00 -4.47
CA GLY A 645 -34.48 6.63 -5.15
C GLY A 645 -35.76 5.77 -5.19
N GLU A 646 -35.74 4.58 -4.63
CA GLU A 646 -36.91 3.71 -4.51
C GLU A 646 -37.95 4.37 -3.61
N ASP A 647 -39.22 4.35 -4.03
CA ASP A 647 -40.37 4.84 -3.26
C ASP A 647 -41.06 3.67 -2.56
N LEU A 648 -40.94 3.62 -1.25
CA LEU A 648 -41.56 2.57 -0.41
C LEU A 648 -43.01 2.89 0.00
N GLY A 649 -43.55 4.01 -0.49
CA GLY A 649 -44.88 4.46 -0.17
C GLY A 649 -45.04 5.12 1.20
N ALA A 650 -46.29 5.40 1.57
CA ALA A 650 -46.62 5.96 2.89
C ALA A 650 -46.89 4.86 3.92
N MET A 651 -46.31 5.03 5.11
CA MET A 651 -46.49 4.10 6.22
C MET A 651 -46.57 4.85 7.57
N SER A 652 -47.02 4.19 8.62
CA SER A 652 -47.02 4.78 9.96
C SER A 652 -45.57 4.97 10.47
N VAL A 653 -45.38 5.90 11.40
CA VAL A 653 -44.06 6.16 12.02
C VAL A 653 -43.51 4.92 12.69
N ASP A 654 -44.37 4.14 13.38
CA ASP A 654 -43.95 2.91 14.04
C ASP A 654 -43.56 1.81 13.05
N ALA A 655 -44.31 1.63 11.94
CA ALA A 655 -43.92 0.68 10.89
C ALA A 655 -42.56 1.05 10.24
N PHE A 656 -42.30 2.33 10.07
CA PHE A 656 -40.98 2.79 9.58
C PHE A 656 -39.88 2.51 10.62
N ALA A 657 -40.16 2.75 11.91
CA ALA A 657 -39.19 2.45 12.97
C ALA A 657 -38.84 0.95 13.02
N ASP A 658 -39.85 0.08 12.95
CA ASP A 658 -39.65 -1.38 12.92
C ASP A 658 -38.81 -1.81 11.71
N LYS A 659 -39.12 -1.25 10.52
CA LYS A 659 -38.32 -1.48 9.33
C LYS A 659 -36.87 -1.04 9.53
N LEU A 660 -36.63 0.17 10.03
CA LEU A 660 -35.28 0.70 10.21
C LEU A 660 -34.50 -0.13 11.27
N HIS A 661 -35.17 -0.60 12.35
CA HIS A 661 -34.54 -1.50 13.30
C HIS A 661 -34.16 -2.84 12.68
N LYS A 662 -35.00 -3.42 11.81
CA LYS A 662 -34.67 -4.63 11.05
C LYS A 662 -33.41 -4.38 10.19
N ASP A 663 -33.40 -3.29 9.46
CA ASP A 663 -32.28 -2.94 8.55
C ASP A 663 -30.97 -2.64 9.33
N ILE A 664 -31.06 -2.06 10.52
CA ILE A 664 -29.93 -1.90 11.44
C ILE A 664 -29.37 -3.27 11.85
N GLY A 665 -30.24 -4.26 12.07
CA GLY A 665 -29.86 -5.62 12.42
C GLY A 665 -29.11 -6.37 11.34
N LEU A 666 -29.31 -6.02 10.04
CA LEU A 666 -28.58 -6.61 8.91
C LEU A 666 -27.12 -6.18 8.85
N ARG A 667 -26.73 -5.12 9.57
CA ARG A 667 -25.36 -4.59 9.64
C ARG A 667 -24.73 -4.36 8.26
N GLY A 668 -23.57 -4.95 7.97
CA GLY A 668 -22.87 -4.86 6.70
C GLY A 668 -23.54 -5.62 5.53
N ARG A 669 -24.56 -6.45 5.84
CA ARG A 669 -25.36 -7.21 4.86
C ARG A 669 -26.58 -6.44 4.34
N PHE A 670 -26.80 -5.23 4.81
CA PHE A 670 -27.84 -4.36 4.29
C PHE A 670 -27.71 -4.15 2.78
N GLY A 671 -28.74 -4.49 2.03
CA GLY A 671 -28.78 -4.44 0.55
C GLY A 671 -28.34 -5.74 -0.13
N ILE A 672 -27.61 -6.64 0.52
CA ILE A 672 -27.20 -7.95 -0.02
C ILE A 672 -28.32 -8.97 0.22
N GLU A 673 -28.84 -9.05 1.43
CA GLU A 673 -29.89 -10.00 1.80
C GLU A 673 -31.29 -9.59 1.29
N SER A 674 -31.49 -8.31 0.93
CA SER A 674 -32.73 -7.84 0.31
C SER A 674 -32.88 -8.24 -1.17
N GLU A 675 -31.84 -8.74 -1.82
CA GLU A 675 -31.87 -9.24 -3.19
C GLU A 675 -32.20 -10.74 -3.26
N THR A 676 -32.22 -11.45 -2.12
CA THR A 676 -32.45 -12.90 -2.02
C THR A 676 -33.84 -13.29 -1.48
N GLU A 677 -34.69 -12.33 -1.06
CA GLU A 677 -36.10 -12.51 -0.75
C GLU A 677 -36.99 -12.00 -1.93
#